data_848213023084b44b94f037b85cddb513
#
_entry.id   848213023084b44b94f037b85cddb513
#
_cell.length_a   1.000
_cell.length_b   1.000
_cell.length_c   1.000
_cell.angle_alpha   90.00
_cell.angle_beta   90.00
_cell.angle_gamma   90.00
#
_symmetry.space_group_name_H-M   'P 1'
#
loop_
_entity.id
_entity.type
_entity.pdbx_description
1 polymer ?
#
loop_
_entity_poly.entity_id
_entity_poly.type
_entity_poly.pdbx_seq_one_letter_code
_entity_poly.pdbx_strand_id
1 'polypeptide(L)'
;MAAEATALWQPREEGLREICGLLEQHISPNSDQSRIWQQLQHYNQLPDFNNYLVFILARAEGKSLEVRQAAGLLLKNNLRATFSSLSSSYRQYIKSELLPCLGASDRTIRSTVGTIISVLVQLDRVAGWPELLQVLARCLASNDFNHMEGAMDAIYKICEDVPEELDVDVPGLSERPINIFMPRLLQFFQSPHAILRKLSLGSINQFIVVMPAALFMSMDQYLQGLFHLAKDPSAEVRKLVCSAFVQLIEVRPSFLEPHLRNVIEYLLQANKDPDDEVSLEACEFWSAYCDGTLPPDSLREYLPRLIPVLMSNMAYADDDETLFDAEEDESFPDRDQDEDTVNTWNLRKCSAAGLDILSNVFGDEILPTLMPLIQQKLSATSDSNWKEREAAVLAIGAIAEGCINGLYPHLPEIIAFLIPLLDDKFPLIRSITCWTLSRFSKFIVQSIGHKDGYEQFDKVLTGLLRRILDTNKRVQEAACSAFATLEEEAADELAPRLEIILHHLLCAYGKYQRRNLRILYDAIGTLADAVGSELNQPKYLDILMPPLITKWQQLSNSDKDLFPLLECFTSISQALGPGFSQFAEPVYQRSIGLIQIQQLAKVDHVTAGVQYDKEFIVCSLDLLSGLAEGLGGGIESLVAKSNLRDLLLQCCMDQIADIRQSAFALLGDLARVCPAHLHPRLADFLSVAAEQLNAAAVKEAVSVANNACWAIGELAVQVHQEIAPVVLAVISCLVPILQNTEGLNKSLLENSAITLGRLAWVCPELMAPHVEHFIQSWCTTLSIIRDDYEKEDAFRGLCAIVRGNPSGVVSSLAYLCKAVASWHEIRSQDLHNEISQVLNGYKQMLGDGAWKQFMSTLDPQAVQRLSRFGV
;
A
#
# COMPACT_ATOMS: atom_id res chain seq x y z
N MET A 1 -12.82 44.40 46.64
CA MET A 1 -11.67 44.00 45.81
C MET A 1 -12.06 44.24 44.38
N ALA A 2 -11.51 45.32 43.78
CA ALA A 2 -11.81 45.70 42.40
C ALA A 2 -11.17 44.65 41.47
N ALA A 3 -11.98 44.04 40.60
CA ALA A 3 -11.48 43.25 39.50
C ALA A 3 -10.68 44.17 38.59
N GLU A 4 -9.37 43.97 38.51
CA GLU A 4 -8.55 44.59 37.46
C GLU A 4 -9.10 44.13 36.15
N ALA A 5 -9.69 45.07 35.40
CA ALA A 5 -10.04 44.85 34.02
C ALA A 5 -8.74 44.62 33.26
N THR A 6 -8.45 43.37 32.89
CA THR A 6 -7.35 43.02 32.02
C THR A 6 -7.52 43.79 30.73
N ALA A 7 -6.60 44.76 30.49
CA ALA A 7 -6.58 45.56 29.28
C ALA A 7 -6.53 44.65 28.07
N LEU A 8 -7.49 44.76 27.16
CA LEU A 8 -7.49 44.08 25.87
C LEU A 8 -6.21 44.40 25.11
N TRP A 9 -5.57 43.39 24.55
CA TRP A 9 -4.40 43.58 23.70
C TRP A 9 -4.71 44.52 22.55
N GLN A 10 -3.79 45.46 22.29
CA GLN A 10 -3.90 46.40 21.17
C GLN A 10 -2.59 46.38 20.36
N PRO A 11 -2.65 46.48 19.02
CA PRO A 11 -1.44 46.52 18.20
C PRO A 11 -0.72 47.86 18.37
N ARG A 12 0.59 47.82 18.33
CA ARG A 12 1.40 49.04 18.16
C ARG A 12 1.38 49.42 16.69
N GLU A 13 1.17 50.69 16.42
CA GLU A 13 1.00 51.19 15.05
C GLU A 13 2.22 50.93 14.17
N GLU A 14 3.43 51.03 14.73
CA GLU A 14 4.69 50.77 14.04
C GLU A 14 4.81 49.26 13.66
N GLY A 15 4.56 48.39 14.59
CA GLY A 15 4.59 46.92 14.34
C GLY A 15 3.54 46.47 13.32
N LEU A 16 2.35 47.06 13.40
CA LEU A 16 1.28 46.77 12.43
C LEU A 16 1.68 47.17 11.02
N ARG A 17 2.25 48.36 10.89
CA ARG A 17 2.73 48.90 9.59
C ARG A 17 3.82 48.03 9.00
N GLU A 18 4.77 47.59 9.82
CA GLU A 18 5.90 46.77 9.41
C GLU A 18 5.43 45.38 8.93
N ILE A 19 4.57 44.72 9.67
CA ILE A 19 4.03 43.42 9.30
C ILE A 19 3.18 43.49 8.04
N CYS A 20 2.32 44.49 7.92
CA CYS A 20 1.54 44.74 6.70
C CYS A 20 2.44 44.97 5.49
N GLY A 21 3.52 45.74 5.66
CA GLY A 21 4.49 45.97 4.60
C GLY A 21 5.19 44.70 4.13
N LEU A 22 5.56 43.82 5.04
CA LEU A 22 6.13 42.51 4.70
C LEU A 22 5.14 41.62 3.95
N LEU A 23 3.89 41.59 4.37
CA LEU A 23 2.84 40.79 3.67
C LEU A 23 2.56 41.37 2.28
N GLU A 24 2.56 42.69 2.11
CA GLU A 24 2.43 43.31 0.80
C GLU A 24 3.59 42.96 -0.13
N GLN A 25 4.81 42.92 0.39
CA GLN A 25 5.99 42.48 -0.36
C GLN A 25 5.94 41.00 -0.71
N HIS A 26 5.45 40.18 0.20
CA HIS A 26 5.31 38.74 -0.03
C HIS A 26 4.38 38.40 -1.22
N ILE A 27 3.33 39.18 -1.39
CA ILE A 27 2.38 39.02 -2.49
C ILE A 27 2.95 39.53 -3.81
N SER A 28 3.90 40.45 -3.78
CA SER A 28 4.53 41.00 -4.98
C SER A 28 5.44 40.00 -5.68
N PRO A 29 5.27 39.77 -7.00
CA PRO A 29 6.05 38.74 -7.72
C PRO A 29 7.53 39.05 -7.88
N ASN A 30 7.95 40.32 -7.68
CA ASN A 30 9.33 40.77 -7.90
C ASN A 30 10.14 40.93 -6.59
N SER A 31 9.66 40.44 -5.48
CA SER A 31 10.31 40.59 -4.18
C SER A 31 11.23 39.41 -3.82
N ASP A 32 12.21 39.68 -2.95
CA ASP A 32 13.09 38.68 -2.39
C ASP A 32 12.34 37.84 -1.37
N GLN A 33 11.73 36.77 -1.82
CA GLN A 33 10.90 35.85 -0.99
C GLN A 33 11.70 35.24 0.17
N SER A 34 12.97 34.93 -0.06
CA SER A 34 13.81 34.32 0.98
C SER A 34 14.02 35.27 2.16
N ARG A 35 14.32 36.56 1.87
CA ARG A 35 14.49 37.59 2.91
C ARG A 35 13.20 37.83 3.68
N ILE A 36 12.06 37.91 2.97
CA ILE A 36 10.75 38.16 3.59
C ILE A 36 10.40 37.01 4.52
N TRP A 37 10.60 35.76 4.07
CA TRP A 37 10.34 34.59 4.86
C TRP A 37 11.21 34.54 6.12
N GLN A 38 12.51 34.88 6.02
CA GLN A 38 13.39 34.95 7.17
C GLN A 38 12.95 36.00 8.18
N GLN A 39 12.51 37.19 7.73
CA GLN A 39 11.97 38.19 8.61
C GLN A 39 10.69 37.78 9.31
N LEU A 40 9.77 37.14 8.60
CA LEU A 40 8.53 36.57 9.17
C LEU A 40 8.85 35.50 10.20
N GLN A 41 9.83 34.66 9.95
CA GLN A 41 10.28 33.64 10.91
C GLN A 41 10.90 34.24 12.18
N HIS A 42 11.62 35.38 12.01
CA HIS A 42 12.13 36.11 13.17
C HIS A 42 10.99 36.64 14.05
N TYR A 43 9.92 37.14 13.45
CA TYR A 43 8.77 37.65 14.19
C TYR A 43 7.99 36.53 14.89
N ASN A 44 8.04 35.28 14.41
CA ASN A 44 7.42 34.14 15.07
C ASN A 44 7.94 33.92 16.50
N GLN A 45 9.09 34.43 16.84
CA GLN A 45 9.67 34.36 18.18
C GLN A 45 9.03 35.37 19.14
N LEU A 46 8.32 36.38 18.65
CA LEU A 46 7.63 37.34 19.47
C LEU A 46 6.31 36.77 20.02
N PRO A 47 6.04 36.93 21.33
CA PRO A 47 4.85 36.31 21.93
C PRO A 47 3.52 36.78 21.35
N ASP A 48 3.42 38.01 20.85
CA ASP A 48 2.21 38.64 20.34
C ASP A 48 2.15 38.73 18.81
N PHE A 49 3.02 38.07 18.10
CA PHE A 49 3.01 38.09 16.62
C PHE A 49 1.71 37.55 16.05
N ASN A 50 1.19 36.47 16.59
CA ASN A 50 -0.09 35.89 16.17
C ASN A 50 -1.27 36.88 16.43
N ASN A 51 -1.18 37.70 17.46
CA ASN A 51 -2.20 38.71 17.74
C ASN A 51 -2.22 39.78 16.65
N TYR A 52 -1.07 40.18 16.13
CA TYR A 52 -1.00 41.10 14.97
C TYR A 52 -1.63 40.47 13.72
N LEU A 53 -1.34 39.20 13.48
CA LEU A 53 -1.87 38.48 12.31
C LEU A 53 -3.40 38.38 12.34
N VAL A 54 -3.98 38.04 13.47
CA VAL A 54 -5.43 37.92 13.60
C VAL A 54 -6.07 39.34 13.52
N PHE A 55 -5.43 40.37 14.04
CA PHE A 55 -5.90 41.73 13.93
C PHE A 55 -5.94 42.18 12.45
N ILE A 56 -4.90 41.90 11.68
CA ILE A 56 -4.86 42.22 10.24
C ILE A 56 -5.98 41.53 9.50
N LEU A 57 -6.16 40.23 9.76
CA LEU A 57 -7.23 39.45 9.15
C LEU A 57 -8.64 40.00 9.48
N ALA A 58 -8.87 40.31 10.74
CA ALA A 58 -10.21 40.67 11.24
C ALA A 58 -10.57 42.16 11.06
N ARG A 59 -9.61 43.05 11.23
CA ARG A 59 -9.90 44.47 11.40
C ARG A 59 -9.18 45.39 10.40
N ALA A 60 -8.26 44.91 9.59
CA ALA A 60 -7.53 45.79 8.64
C ALA A 60 -8.33 46.01 7.34
N GLU A 61 -9.51 46.55 7.44
CA GLU A 61 -10.41 46.75 6.29
C GLU A 61 -9.83 47.68 5.21
N GLY A 62 -8.87 48.53 5.56
CA GLY A 62 -8.16 49.38 4.61
C GLY A 62 -7.07 48.67 3.80
N LYS A 63 -6.78 47.41 4.09
CA LYS A 63 -5.80 46.61 3.37
C LYS A 63 -6.48 45.70 2.34
N SER A 64 -5.72 45.24 1.33
CA SER A 64 -6.25 44.34 0.31
C SER A 64 -6.67 42.99 0.90
N LEU A 65 -7.59 42.29 0.24
CA LEU A 65 -8.04 40.99 0.65
C LEU A 65 -6.90 39.99 0.66
N GLU A 66 -5.97 40.11 -0.28
CA GLU A 66 -4.79 39.23 -0.37
C GLU A 66 -3.88 39.37 0.85
N VAL A 67 -3.67 40.61 1.34
CA VAL A 67 -2.88 40.86 2.56
C VAL A 67 -3.56 40.26 3.78
N ARG A 68 -4.85 40.48 3.92
CA ARG A 68 -5.66 39.92 5.03
C ARG A 68 -5.66 38.40 5.03
N GLN A 69 -5.84 37.81 3.86
CA GLN A 69 -5.80 36.37 3.67
C GLN A 69 -4.40 35.81 3.98
N ALA A 70 -3.35 36.48 3.51
CA ALA A 70 -1.96 36.05 3.79
C ALA A 70 -1.67 36.08 5.29
N ALA A 71 -2.15 37.10 6.02
CA ALA A 71 -2.04 37.14 7.47
C ALA A 71 -2.76 35.94 8.13
N GLY A 72 -3.95 35.60 7.65
CA GLY A 72 -4.72 34.47 8.17
C GLY A 72 -4.05 33.13 7.90
N LEU A 73 -3.51 32.92 6.71
CA LEU A 73 -2.80 31.67 6.37
C LEU A 73 -1.49 31.51 7.17
N LEU A 74 -0.77 32.61 7.37
CA LEU A 74 0.42 32.62 8.21
C LEU A 74 0.05 32.32 9.68
N LEU A 75 -1.03 32.91 10.18
CA LEU A 75 -1.56 32.63 11.52
C LEU A 75 -1.88 31.13 11.68
N LYS A 76 -2.56 30.53 10.71
CA LYS A 76 -2.88 29.10 10.71
C LYS A 76 -1.61 28.25 10.87
N ASN A 77 -0.59 28.54 10.09
CA ASN A 77 0.67 27.78 10.13
C ASN A 77 1.41 27.98 11.46
N ASN A 78 1.45 29.20 11.96
CA ASN A 78 2.13 29.51 13.21
C ASN A 78 1.42 28.87 14.42
N LEU A 79 0.10 28.83 14.44
CA LEU A 79 -0.65 28.23 15.56
C LEU A 79 -0.27 26.77 15.78
N ARG A 80 -0.06 26.02 14.73
CA ARG A 80 0.36 24.61 14.83
C ARG A 80 1.68 24.46 15.60
N ALA A 81 2.61 25.39 15.41
CA ALA A 81 3.92 25.34 16.04
C ALA A 81 3.95 26.01 17.42
N THR A 82 3.15 27.06 17.64
CA THR A 82 3.30 27.96 18.80
C THR A 82 2.14 27.92 19.81
N PHE A 83 1.04 27.27 19.49
CA PHE A 83 -0.18 27.32 20.34
C PHE A 83 0.08 26.90 21.79
N SER A 84 0.85 25.84 22.00
CA SER A 84 1.17 25.33 23.34
C SER A 84 1.94 26.31 24.21
N SER A 85 2.72 27.21 23.58
CA SER A 85 3.53 28.23 24.26
C SER A 85 2.83 29.56 24.42
N LEU A 86 1.66 29.76 23.79
CA LEU A 86 0.91 31.00 23.90
C LEU A 86 0.26 31.16 25.30
N SER A 87 0.28 32.36 25.84
CA SER A 87 -0.43 32.67 27.08
C SER A 87 -1.94 32.53 26.92
N SER A 88 -2.64 32.21 28.00
CA SER A 88 -4.10 32.10 28.00
C SER A 88 -4.78 33.35 27.47
N SER A 89 -4.29 34.53 27.82
CA SER A 89 -4.84 35.82 27.35
C SER A 89 -4.68 36.01 25.85
N TYR A 90 -3.57 35.59 25.26
CA TYR A 90 -3.34 35.69 23.82
C TYR A 90 -4.19 34.67 23.05
N ARG A 91 -4.33 33.45 23.55
CA ARG A 91 -5.26 32.46 22.99
C ARG A 91 -6.67 32.99 22.96
N GLN A 92 -7.13 33.58 24.08
CA GLN A 92 -8.48 34.16 24.18
C GLN A 92 -8.67 35.34 23.23
N TYR A 93 -7.68 36.22 23.09
CA TYR A 93 -7.72 37.30 22.13
C TYR A 93 -7.91 36.80 20.69
N ILE A 94 -7.09 35.83 20.25
CA ILE A 94 -7.17 35.25 18.92
C ILE A 94 -8.58 34.66 18.68
N LYS A 95 -9.07 33.85 19.60
CA LYS A 95 -10.41 33.24 19.53
C LYS A 95 -11.53 34.30 19.45
N SER A 96 -11.45 35.35 20.25
CA SER A 96 -12.46 36.39 20.28
C SER A 96 -12.50 37.24 19.00
N GLU A 97 -11.36 37.45 18.34
CA GLU A 97 -11.28 38.19 17.08
C GLU A 97 -11.79 37.39 15.88
N LEU A 98 -11.70 36.07 15.91
CA LEU A 98 -12.14 35.20 14.81
C LEU A 98 -13.67 35.07 14.73
N LEU A 99 -14.36 34.99 15.86
CA LEU A 99 -15.80 34.71 15.89
C LEU A 99 -16.66 35.73 15.11
N PRO A 100 -16.45 37.06 15.24
CA PRO A 100 -17.22 38.04 14.45
C PRO A 100 -16.99 37.92 12.94
N CYS A 101 -15.86 37.37 12.51
CA CYS A 101 -15.51 37.21 11.09
C CYS A 101 -16.30 36.11 10.38
N LEU A 102 -17.04 35.27 11.11
CA LEU A 102 -17.92 34.26 10.51
C LEU A 102 -19.01 34.91 9.66
N GLY A 103 -19.42 36.13 9.97
CA GLY A 103 -20.37 36.90 9.20
C GLY A 103 -19.76 37.95 8.27
N ALA A 104 -18.45 37.91 8.02
CA ALA A 104 -17.79 38.89 7.16
C ALA A 104 -18.41 38.94 5.77
N SER A 105 -18.42 40.12 5.16
CA SER A 105 -19.03 40.33 3.84
C SER A 105 -18.30 39.58 2.71
N ASP A 106 -17.01 39.38 2.86
CA ASP A 106 -16.19 38.72 1.86
C ASP A 106 -16.02 37.20 2.16
N ARG A 107 -16.29 36.39 1.15
CA ARG A 107 -16.18 34.92 1.25
C ARG A 107 -14.76 34.45 1.56
N THR A 108 -13.75 35.11 1.01
CA THR A 108 -12.35 34.73 1.25
C THR A 108 -11.99 34.86 2.73
N ILE A 109 -12.44 35.92 3.37
CA ILE A 109 -12.24 36.14 4.81
C ILE A 109 -12.98 35.07 5.63
N ARG A 110 -14.26 34.81 5.31
CA ARG A 110 -15.03 33.76 6.00
C ARG A 110 -14.37 32.37 5.89
N SER A 111 -13.92 32.02 4.70
CA SER A 111 -13.28 30.74 4.44
C SER A 111 -11.94 30.64 5.17
N THR A 112 -11.11 31.67 5.18
CA THR A 112 -9.83 31.69 5.91
C THR A 112 -10.08 31.53 7.41
N VAL A 113 -11.07 32.26 7.94
CA VAL A 113 -11.47 32.15 9.36
C VAL A 113 -11.94 30.75 9.70
N GLY A 114 -12.73 30.12 8.85
CA GLY A 114 -13.17 28.72 9.05
C GLY A 114 -12.01 27.75 9.12
N THR A 115 -11.00 27.93 8.30
CA THR A 115 -9.76 27.12 8.33
C THR A 115 -9.01 27.27 9.65
N ILE A 116 -8.87 28.51 10.14
CA ILE A 116 -8.20 28.78 11.41
C ILE A 116 -8.99 28.20 12.59
N ILE A 117 -10.30 28.33 12.57
CA ILE A 117 -11.20 27.74 13.59
C ILE A 117 -11.02 26.22 13.65
N SER A 118 -10.96 25.54 12.50
CA SER A 118 -10.70 24.09 12.47
C SER A 118 -9.36 23.73 13.10
N VAL A 119 -8.30 24.46 12.79
CA VAL A 119 -6.98 24.26 13.39
C VAL A 119 -7.03 24.46 14.91
N LEU A 120 -7.69 25.49 15.40
CA LEU A 120 -7.82 25.73 16.84
C LEU A 120 -8.60 24.61 17.55
N VAL A 121 -9.63 24.09 16.92
CA VAL A 121 -10.40 22.94 17.45
C VAL A 121 -9.50 21.69 17.52
N GLN A 122 -8.65 21.48 16.52
CA GLN A 122 -7.67 20.37 16.55
C GLN A 122 -6.68 20.52 17.71
N LEU A 123 -6.22 21.74 18.00
CA LEU A 123 -5.18 22.00 18.99
C LEU A 123 -5.71 22.08 20.43
N ASP A 124 -6.89 22.67 20.65
CA ASP A 124 -7.42 22.99 21.98
C ASP A 124 -8.74 22.27 22.29
N ARG A 125 -9.26 21.51 21.37
CA ARG A 125 -10.56 20.82 21.43
C ARG A 125 -11.75 21.78 21.57
N VAL A 126 -12.94 21.25 21.36
CA VAL A 126 -14.19 22.01 21.50
C VAL A 126 -14.42 22.43 22.95
N ALA A 127 -14.03 21.58 23.90
CA ALA A 127 -14.17 21.89 25.34
C ALA A 127 -13.35 23.12 25.76
N GLY A 128 -12.25 23.42 25.08
CA GLY A 128 -11.44 24.63 25.33
C GLY A 128 -12.00 25.90 24.72
N TRP A 129 -13.10 25.81 23.94
CA TRP A 129 -13.68 26.96 23.28
C TRP A 129 -15.21 26.91 23.28
N PRO A 130 -15.87 27.01 24.45
CA PRO A 130 -17.33 26.91 24.54
C PRO A 130 -18.09 27.98 23.74
N GLU A 131 -17.56 29.20 23.61
CA GLU A 131 -18.17 30.31 22.88
C GLU A 131 -18.32 30.01 21.39
N LEU A 132 -17.44 29.19 20.82
CA LEU A 132 -17.52 28.81 19.42
C LEU A 132 -18.86 28.11 19.11
N LEU A 133 -19.25 27.14 19.93
CA LEU A 133 -20.48 26.37 19.71
C LEU A 133 -21.73 27.28 19.77
N GLN A 134 -21.74 28.24 20.68
CA GLN A 134 -22.83 29.18 20.82
C GLN A 134 -22.92 30.09 19.60
N VAL A 135 -21.82 30.62 19.13
CA VAL A 135 -21.75 31.50 17.95
C VAL A 135 -22.13 30.74 16.69
N LEU A 136 -21.61 29.51 16.50
CA LEU A 136 -21.97 28.69 15.35
C LEU A 136 -23.48 28.40 15.32
N ALA A 137 -24.10 28.04 16.44
CA ALA A 137 -25.51 27.78 16.53
C ALA A 137 -26.33 29.01 16.22
N ARG A 138 -25.92 30.18 16.71
CA ARG A 138 -26.56 31.46 16.45
C ARG A 138 -26.45 31.85 14.97
N CYS A 139 -25.30 31.69 14.34
CA CYS A 139 -25.11 31.96 12.93
C CYS A 139 -25.97 31.04 12.04
N LEU A 140 -26.09 29.75 12.39
CA LEU A 140 -26.96 28.82 11.65
C LEU A 140 -28.44 29.18 11.77
N ALA A 141 -28.89 29.72 12.90
CA ALA A 141 -30.23 30.16 13.13
C ALA A 141 -30.53 31.56 12.55
N SER A 142 -29.52 32.28 12.11
CA SER A 142 -29.65 33.59 11.48
C SER A 142 -30.35 33.49 10.12
N ASN A 143 -31.01 34.56 9.70
CA ASN A 143 -31.52 34.72 8.34
C ASN A 143 -30.50 35.39 7.40
N ASP A 144 -29.34 35.75 7.90
CA ASP A 144 -28.26 36.35 7.11
C ASP A 144 -27.44 35.26 6.42
N PHE A 145 -27.39 35.32 5.09
CA PHE A 145 -26.68 34.33 4.27
C PHE A 145 -25.17 34.26 4.63
N ASN A 146 -24.49 35.38 4.85
CA ASN A 146 -23.09 35.41 5.17
C ASN A 146 -22.79 34.69 6.50
N HIS A 147 -23.62 34.89 7.50
CA HIS A 147 -23.48 34.19 8.79
C HIS A 147 -23.72 32.68 8.65
N MET A 148 -24.73 32.28 7.89
CA MET A 148 -25.05 30.87 7.64
C MET A 148 -23.88 30.20 6.87
N GLU A 149 -23.40 30.83 5.80
CA GLU A 149 -22.28 30.29 4.99
C GLU A 149 -21.00 30.19 5.81
N GLY A 150 -20.64 31.26 6.55
CA GLY A 150 -19.44 31.25 7.39
C GLY A 150 -19.46 30.16 8.46
N ALA A 151 -20.59 30.02 9.14
CA ALA A 151 -20.74 28.94 10.14
C ALA A 151 -20.72 27.55 9.52
N MET A 152 -21.40 27.37 8.40
CA MET A 152 -21.40 26.08 7.69
C MET A 152 -20.01 25.71 7.17
N ASP A 153 -19.26 26.66 6.63
CA ASP A 153 -17.90 26.43 6.16
C ASP A 153 -16.97 26.00 7.32
N ALA A 154 -17.10 26.67 8.47
CA ALA A 154 -16.33 26.31 9.66
C ALA A 154 -16.71 24.91 10.18
N ILE A 155 -18.00 24.58 10.24
CA ILE A 155 -18.48 23.25 10.65
C ILE A 155 -18.01 22.17 9.67
N TYR A 156 -18.09 22.44 8.37
CA TYR A 156 -17.63 21.51 7.34
C TYR A 156 -16.14 21.16 7.53
N LYS A 157 -15.31 22.19 7.75
CA LYS A 157 -13.86 21.99 7.96
C LYS A 157 -13.56 21.24 9.26
N ILE A 158 -14.30 21.52 10.33
CA ILE A 158 -14.18 20.75 11.58
C ILE A 158 -14.58 19.29 11.34
N CYS A 159 -15.69 19.06 10.63
CA CYS A 159 -16.14 17.70 10.31
C CYS A 159 -15.16 16.94 9.41
N GLU A 160 -14.50 17.65 8.49
CA GLU A 160 -13.49 17.05 7.60
C GLU A 160 -12.22 16.67 8.37
N ASP A 161 -11.77 17.52 9.29
CA ASP A 161 -10.50 17.34 10.00
C ASP A 161 -10.65 16.51 11.29
N VAL A 162 -11.65 16.79 12.11
CA VAL A 162 -11.84 16.17 13.44
C VAL A 162 -13.34 16.01 13.79
N PRO A 163 -14.07 15.21 13.02
CA PRO A 163 -15.53 15.03 13.24
C PRO A 163 -15.85 14.53 14.65
N GLU A 164 -14.98 13.74 15.27
CA GLU A 164 -15.14 13.21 16.62
C GLU A 164 -15.26 14.30 17.68
N GLU A 165 -14.68 15.49 17.45
CA GLU A 165 -14.77 16.61 18.40
C GLU A 165 -16.18 17.17 18.54
N LEU A 166 -17.07 16.93 17.58
CA LEU A 166 -18.47 17.30 17.67
C LEU A 166 -19.35 16.20 18.31
N ASP A 167 -18.83 15.01 18.48
CA ASP A 167 -19.52 13.85 19.09
C ASP A 167 -18.92 13.49 20.45
N VAL A 168 -18.67 14.50 21.29
CA VAL A 168 -18.16 14.34 22.65
C VAL A 168 -19.01 15.09 23.64
N ASP A 169 -19.02 14.65 24.88
CA ASP A 169 -19.67 15.38 25.96
C ASP A 169 -18.85 16.62 26.33
N VAL A 170 -19.47 17.79 26.27
CA VAL A 170 -18.85 19.07 26.58
C VAL A 170 -19.38 19.57 27.91
N PRO A 171 -18.52 19.96 28.88
CA PRO A 171 -18.96 20.52 30.16
C PRO A 171 -19.86 21.75 29.94
N GLY A 172 -21.02 21.77 30.60
CA GLY A 172 -21.98 22.86 30.48
C GLY A 172 -23.03 22.71 29.38
N LEU A 173 -22.90 21.70 28.52
CA LEU A 173 -23.91 21.34 27.52
C LEU A 173 -24.71 20.10 27.96
N SER A 174 -26.01 20.11 27.75
CA SER A 174 -26.88 18.97 28.03
C SER A 174 -26.80 17.87 26.97
N GLU A 175 -26.40 18.24 25.76
CA GLU A 175 -26.25 17.34 24.61
C GLU A 175 -24.91 17.54 23.94
N ARG A 176 -24.47 16.53 23.16
CA ARG A 176 -23.26 16.64 22.34
C ARG A 176 -23.44 17.68 21.24
N PRO A 177 -22.39 18.36 20.80
CA PRO A 177 -22.50 19.39 19.77
C PRO A 177 -23.22 18.92 18.49
N ILE A 178 -22.94 17.70 18.02
CA ILE A 178 -23.58 17.17 16.80
C ILE A 178 -25.10 17.02 16.97
N ASN A 179 -25.57 16.69 18.16
CA ASN A 179 -27.01 16.60 18.44
C ASN A 179 -27.71 17.97 18.28
N ILE A 180 -27.01 19.05 18.61
CA ILE A 180 -27.50 20.41 18.48
C ILE A 180 -27.52 20.83 17.00
N PHE A 181 -26.49 20.48 16.24
CA PHE A 181 -26.33 20.91 14.85
C PHE A 181 -27.13 20.05 13.85
N MET A 182 -27.31 18.78 14.12
CA MET A 182 -27.87 17.82 13.14
C MET A 182 -29.24 18.25 12.56
N PRO A 183 -30.21 18.67 13.35
CA PRO A 183 -31.52 19.08 12.79
C PRO A 183 -31.40 20.23 11.79
N ARG A 184 -30.54 21.21 12.08
CA ARG A 184 -30.35 22.36 11.20
C ARG A 184 -29.57 21.98 9.94
N LEU A 185 -28.57 21.11 10.04
CA LEU A 185 -27.82 20.59 8.88
C LEU A 185 -28.77 19.88 7.91
N LEU A 186 -29.67 19.06 8.41
CA LEU A 186 -30.68 18.38 7.60
C LEU A 186 -31.67 19.36 6.94
N GLN A 187 -32.05 20.44 7.64
CA GLN A 187 -32.90 21.49 7.05
C GLN A 187 -32.23 22.19 5.87
N PHE A 188 -30.90 22.37 5.89
CA PHE A 188 -30.19 22.99 4.79
C PHE A 188 -30.23 22.20 3.49
N PHE A 189 -30.59 20.93 3.51
CA PHE A 189 -30.82 20.17 2.26
C PHE A 189 -31.90 20.81 1.38
N GLN A 190 -32.81 21.57 1.96
CA GLN A 190 -33.86 22.28 1.23
C GLN A 190 -33.54 23.78 1.06
N SER A 191 -32.33 24.22 1.38
CA SER A 191 -31.96 25.63 1.20
C SER A 191 -31.99 26.04 -0.28
N PRO A 192 -32.41 27.29 -0.59
CA PRO A 192 -32.32 27.80 -1.95
C PRO A 192 -30.90 28.02 -2.43
N HIS A 193 -29.90 28.04 -1.53
CA HIS A 193 -28.50 28.26 -1.85
C HIS A 193 -27.75 26.94 -2.01
N ALA A 194 -27.22 26.68 -3.19
CA ALA A 194 -26.47 25.44 -3.48
C ALA A 194 -25.27 25.23 -2.55
N ILE A 195 -24.56 26.30 -2.18
CA ILE A 195 -23.41 26.23 -1.28
C ILE A 195 -23.79 25.71 0.11
N LEU A 196 -24.97 26.09 0.64
CA LEU A 196 -25.45 25.62 1.94
C LEU A 196 -25.87 24.15 1.86
N ARG A 197 -26.49 23.72 0.75
CA ARG A 197 -26.78 22.29 0.52
C ARG A 197 -25.51 21.46 0.45
N LYS A 198 -24.50 21.94 -0.28
CA LYS A 198 -23.20 21.28 -0.40
C LYS A 198 -22.50 21.15 0.96
N LEU A 199 -22.36 22.24 1.70
CA LEU A 199 -21.64 22.25 2.97
C LEU A 199 -22.35 21.39 4.03
N SER A 200 -23.68 21.42 4.08
CA SER A 200 -24.44 20.62 5.04
C SER A 200 -24.37 19.13 4.72
N LEU A 201 -24.50 18.74 3.45
CA LEU A 201 -24.40 17.35 3.03
C LEU A 201 -22.98 16.82 3.25
N GLY A 202 -21.96 17.58 2.86
CA GLY A 202 -20.56 17.21 3.07
C GLY A 202 -20.21 17.04 4.55
N SER A 203 -20.78 17.90 5.41
CA SER A 203 -20.58 17.80 6.87
C SER A 203 -21.19 16.52 7.43
N ILE A 204 -22.42 16.20 7.08
CA ILE A 204 -23.11 14.99 7.57
C ILE A 204 -22.42 13.73 7.05
N ASN A 205 -21.96 13.72 5.80
CA ASN A 205 -21.24 12.58 5.21
C ASN A 205 -20.00 12.18 6.00
N GLN A 206 -19.32 13.12 6.64
CA GLN A 206 -18.14 12.83 7.47
C GLN A 206 -18.47 11.98 8.71
N PHE A 207 -19.74 11.92 9.11
CA PHE A 207 -20.18 11.15 10.26
C PHE A 207 -20.65 9.72 9.93
N ILE A 208 -20.68 9.34 8.67
CA ILE A 208 -21.14 7.99 8.28
C ILE A 208 -20.28 6.90 8.92
N VAL A 209 -18.97 7.08 8.96
CA VAL A 209 -18.02 6.11 9.56
C VAL A 209 -18.20 6.03 11.09
N VAL A 210 -18.27 7.19 11.74
CA VAL A 210 -18.38 7.31 13.19
C VAL A 210 -19.77 6.91 13.68
N MET A 211 -20.80 7.22 12.91
CA MET A 211 -22.22 7.00 13.18
C MET A 211 -22.64 7.46 14.57
N PRO A 212 -22.63 8.78 14.84
CA PRO A 212 -23.12 9.30 16.11
C PRO A 212 -24.61 9.02 16.31
N ALA A 213 -25.06 9.01 17.55
CA ALA A 213 -26.48 8.76 17.88
C ALA A 213 -27.42 9.73 17.15
N ALA A 214 -27.03 10.99 16.99
CA ALA A 214 -27.83 12.00 16.26
C ALA A 214 -28.06 11.58 14.80
N LEU A 215 -27.07 11.06 14.09
CA LEU A 215 -27.23 10.60 12.71
C LEU A 215 -28.00 9.28 12.67
N PHE A 216 -27.71 8.36 13.58
CA PHE A 216 -28.43 7.08 13.66
C PHE A 216 -29.93 7.29 13.83
N MET A 217 -30.33 8.17 14.73
CA MET A 217 -31.72 8.49 15.01
C MET A 217 -32.39 9.26 13.86
N SER A 218 -31.61 9.98 13.05
CA SER A 218 -32.11 10.79 11.92
C SER A 218 -31.87 10.10 10.57
N MET A 219 -31.52 8.80 10.55
CA MET A 219 -31.15 8.11 9.33
C MET A 219 -32.23 8.14 8.26
N ASP A 220 -33.50 7.94 8.62
CA ASP A 220 -34.60 8.00 7.67
C ASP A 220 -34.71 9.38 7.00
N GLN A 221 -34.59 10.45 7.79
CA GLN A 221 -34.60 11.81 7.26
C GLN A 221 -33.39 12.09 6.37
N TYR A 222 -32.20 11.59 6.75
CA TYR A 222 -31.00 11.72 5.95
C TYR A 222 -31.14 11.01 4.60
N LEU A 223 -31.61 9.76 4.58
CA LEU A 223 -31.82 9.01 3.35
C LEU A 223 -32.88 9.67 2.43
N GLN A 224 -33.98 10.17 3.00
CA GLN A 224 -34.97 10.94 2.23
C GLN A 224 -34.32 12.20 1.63
N GLY A 225 -33.48 12.87 2.38
CA GLY A 225 -32.72 14.04 1.93
C GLY A 225 -31.78 13.70 0.78
N LEU A 226 -31.07 12.57 0.84
CA LEU A 226 -30.24 12.10 -0.24
C LEU A 226 -31.03 11.88 -1.53
N PHE A 227 -32.17 11.21 -1.47
CA PHE A 227 -33.01 10.99 -2.64
C PHE A 227 -33.60 12.31 -3.18
N HIS A 228 -33.89 13.26 -2.31
CA HIS A 228 -34.32 14.60 -2.74
C HIS A 228 -33.19 15.35 -3.47
N LEU A 229 -31.95 15.28 -2.97
CA LEU A 229 -30.78 15.92 -3.57
C LEU A 229 -30.18 15.16 -4.76
N ALA A 230 -30.70 13.99 -5.07
CA ALA A 230 -30.22 13.16 -6.19
C ALA A 230 -30.33 13.86 -7.55
N LYS A 231 -31.30 14.76 -7.70
CA LYS A 231 -31.53 15.55 -8.93
C LYS A 231 -31.17 17.03 -8.75
N ASP A 232 -30.27 17.32 -7.81
CA ASP A 232 -29.87 18.71 -7.54
C ASP A 232 -29.26 19.36 -8.80
N PRO A 233 -29.57 20.65 -9.08
CA PRO A 233 -28.96 21.36 -10.20
C PRO A 233 -27.43 21.50 -10.10
N SER A 234 -26.90 21.49 -8.88
CA SER A 234 -25.43 21.57 -8.64
C SER A 234 -24.78 20.20 -8.78
N ALA A 235 -23.78 20.10 -9.65
CA ALA A 235 -22.97 18.88 -9.80
C ALA A 235 -22.21 18.54 -8.50
N GLU A 236 -21.75 19.54 -7.76
CA GLU A 236 -21.05 19.32 -6.49
C GLU A 236 -21.94 18.64 -5.44
N VAL A 237 -23.22 19.01 -5.39
CA VAL A 237 -24.21 18.37 -4.51
C VAL A 237 -24.49 16.93 -4.98
N ARG A 238 -24.70 16.71 -6.27
CA ARG A 238 -24.90 15.35 -6.83
C ARG A 238 -23.69 14.43 -6.54
N LYS A 239 -22.48 14.96 -6.67
CA LYS A 239 -21.25 14.24 -6.32
C LYS A 239 -21.26 13.76 -4.87
N LEU A 240 -21.64 14.63 -3.94
CA LEU A 240 -21.73 14.30 -2.52
C LEU A 240 -22.82 13.27 -2.21
N VAL A 241 -23.91 13.28 -2.94
CA VAL A 241 -24.96 12.25 -2.83
C VAL A 241 -24.41 10.88 -3.23
N CYS A 242 -23.72 10.80 -4.35
CA CYS A 242 -23.06 9.57 -4.78
C CYS A 242 -22.04 9.09 -3.75
N SER A 243 -21.21 9.99 -3.25
CA SER A 243 -20.21 9.70 -2.20
C SER A 243 -20.87 9.16 -0.94
N ALA A 244 -22.01 9.71 -0.53
CA ALA A 244 -22.75 9.23 0.62
C ALA A 244 -23.21 7.77 0.46
N PHE A 245 -23.76 7.43 -0.70
CA PHE A 245 -24.20 6.06 -0.97
C PHE A 245 -23.02 5.09 -1.04
N VAL A 246 -21.88 5.51 -1.60
CA VAL A 246 -20.65 4.69 -1.63
C VAL A 246 -20.16 4.41 -0.20
N GLN A 247 -20.06 5.43 0.64
CA GLN A 247 -19.65 5.26 2.03
C GLN A 247 -20.61 4.38 2.83
N LEU A 248 -21.92 4.57 2.64
CA LEU A 248 -22.94 3.75 3.32
C LEU A 248 -22.84 2.28 2.93
N ILE A 249 -22.64 1.98 1.64
CA ILE A 249 -22.52 0.57 1.21
C ILE A 249 -21.24 -0.08 1.74
N GLU A 250 -20.16 0.68 1.90
CA GLU A 250 -18.89 0.18 2.43
C GLU A 250 -18.96 -0.12 3.93
N VAL A 251 -19.49 0.81 4.72
CA VAL A 251 -19.36 0.73 6.18
C VAL A 251 -20.67 0.46 6.92
N ARG A 252 -21.83 0.77 6.32
CA ARG A 252 -23.16 0.62 6.93
C ARG A 252 -24.20 0.11 5.93
N PRO A 253 -23.95 -1.04 5.27
CA PRO A 253 -24.82 -1.53 4.20
C PRO A 253 -26.26 -1.81 4.66
N SER A 254 -26.47 -2.15 5.93
CA SER A 254 -27.79 -2.44 6.49
C SER A 254 -28.79 -1.28 6.35
N PHE A 255 -28.32 -0.04 6.36
CA PHE A 255 -29.22 1.12 6.16
C PHE A 255 -29.73 1.24 4.72
N LEU A 256 -28.95 0.77 3.74
CA LEU A 256 -29.33 0.82 2.32
C LEU A 256 -30.11 -0.40 1.86
N GLU A 257 -30.02 -1.51 2.55
CA GLU A 257 -30.67 -2.77 2.14
C GLU A 257 -32.18 -2.62 1.86
N PRO A 258 -33.00 -1.93 2.70
CA PRO A 258 -34.43 -1.71 2.40
C PRO A 258 -34.66 -0.83 1.16
N HIS A 259 -33.72 0.00 0.77
CA HIS A 259 -33.81 0.97 -0.32
C HIS A 259 -32.95 0.60 -1.53
N LEU A 260 -32.37 -0.59 -1.54
CA LEU A 260 -31.31 -0.96 -2.47
C LEU A 260 -31.70 -0.79 -3.94
N ARG A 261 -32.92 -1.16 -4.29
CA ARG A 261 -33.45 -1.00 -5.65
C ARG A 261 -33.41 0.46 -6.13
N ASN A 262 -33.90 1.37 -5.31
CA ASN A 262 -33.89 2.80 -5.62
C ASN A 262 -32.49 3.39 -5.67
N VAL A 263 -31.59 2.93 -4.80
CA VAL A 263 -30.18 3.34 -4.78
C VAL A 263 -29.49 2.91 -6.07
N ILE A 264 -29.63 1.66 -6.48
CA ILE A 264 -29.01 1.13 -7.70
C ILE A 264 -29.56 1.86 -8.94
N GLU A 265 -30.87 2.07 -9.04
CA GLU A 265 -31.48 2.82 -10.15
C GLU A 265 -30.92 4.26 -10.23
N TYR A 266 -30.78 4.91 -9.08
CA TYR A 266 -30.21 6.25 -9.03
C TYR A 266 -28.74 6.25 -9.50
N LEU A 267 -27.95 5.31 -9.00
CA LEU A 267 -26.51 5.25 -9.34
C LEU A 267 -26.25 4.86 -10.79
N LEU A 268 -27.10 4.03 -11.39
CA LEU A 268 -27.07 3.79 -12.83
C LEU A 268 -27.28 5.09 -13.62
N GLN A 269 -28.22 5.91 -13.17
CA GLN A 269 -28.49 7.20 -13.81
C GLN A 269 -27.32 8.19 -13.56
N ALA A 270 -26.80 8.25 -12.36
CA ALA A 270 -25.67 9.11 -12.00
C ALA A 270 -24.38 8.73 -12.71
N ASN A 271 -24.18 7.45 -13.00
CA ASN A 271 -23.02 6.99 -13.75
C ASN A 271 -23.04 7.42 -15.22
N LYS A 272 -24.16 7.97 -15.69
CA LYS A 272 -24.33 8.61 -17.01
C LYS A 272 -24.34 10.14 -16.92
N ASP A 273 -24.07 10.71 -15.74
CA ASP A 273 -24.11 12.15 -15.55
C ASP A 273 -23.14 12.87 -16.51
N PRO A 274 -23.54 14.00 -17.09
CA PRO A 274 -22.66 14.77 -17.99
C PRO A 274 -21.43 15.35 -17.26
N ASP A 275 -21.47 15.48 -15.95
CA ASP A 275 -20.30 15.85 -15.16
C ASP A 275 -19.50 14.60 -14.82
N ASP A 276 -18.24 14.58 -15.26
CA ASP A 276 -17.37 13.40 -15.12
C ASP A 276 -17.06 13.06 -13.67
N GLU A 277 -16.99 14.05 -12.77
CA GLU A 277 -16.75 13.80 -11.34
C GLU A 277 -17.95 13.14 -10.65
N VAL A 278 -19.17 13.51 -11.04
CA VAL A 278 -20.39 12.85 -10.55
C VAL A 278 -20.44 11.40 -11.06
N SER A 279 -20.15 11.21 -12.32
CA SER A 279 -20.11 9.87 -12.94
C SER A 279 -19.05 8.99 -12.29
N LEU A 280 -17.89 9.54 -12.00
CA LEU A 280 -16.79 8.83 -11.31
C LEU A 280 -17.21 8.39 -9.90
N GLU A 281 -17.79 9.27 -9.12
CA GLU A 281 -18.25 8.93 -7.77
C GLU A 281 -19.34 7.85 -7.79
N ALA A 282 -20.26 7.92 -8.74
CA ALA A 282 -21.26 6.89 -8.93
C ALA A 282 -20.64 5.55 -9.33
N CYS A 283 -19.61 5.59 -10.18
CA CYS A 283 -18.89 4.39 -10.62
C CYS A 283 -18.20 3.63 -9.48
N GLU A 284 -17.71 4.34 -8.48
CA GLU A 284 -17.09 3.73 -7.28
C GLU A 284 -18.06 2.80 -6.53
N PHE A 285 -19.35 3.03 -6.64
CA PHE A 285 -20.36 2.24 -5.94
C PHE A 285 -20.32 0.75 -6.33
N TRP A 286 -20.05 0.43 -7.58
CA TRP A 286 -20.09 -0.95 -8.05
C TRP A 286 -19.00 -1.80 -7.42
N SER A 287 -17.79 -1.27 -7.33
CA SER A 287 -16.69 -1.94 -6.64
C SER A 287 -16.97 -2.06 -5.13
N ALA A 288 -17.43 -0.98 -4.51
CA ALA A 288 -17.78 -0.96 -3.09
C ALA A 288 -18.86 -1.98 -2.75
N TYR A 289 -19.86 -2.10 -3.61
CA TYR A 289 -20.94 -3.08 -3.43
C TYR A 289 -20.40 -4.53 -3.48
N CYS A 290 -19.57 -4.84 -4.46
CA CYS A 290 -19.03 -6.19 -4.65
C CYS A 290 -18.06 -6.58 -3.53
N ASP A 291 -17.33 -5.61 -2.97
CA ASP A 291 -16.40 -5.84 -1.85
C ASP A 291 -17.13 -5.92 -0.49
N GLY A 292 -18.38 -5.55 -0.45
CA GLY A 292 -19.19 -5.51 0.77
C GLY A 292 -19.83 -6.83 1.16
N THR A 293 -20.63 -6.78 2.21
CA THR A 293 -21.29 -7.97 2.82
C THR A 293 -22.65 -8.32 2.20
N LEU A 294 -23.24 -7.42 1.40
CA LEU A 294 -24.53 -7.71 0.75
C LEU A 294 -24.36 -8.73 -0.37
N PRO A 295 -25.36 -9.59 -0.62
CA PRO A 295 -25.30 -10.58 -1.67
C PRO A 295 -25.12 -9.94 -3.06
N PRO A 296 -24.14 -10.37 -3.86
CA PRO A 296 -23.95 -9.84 -5.22
C PRO A 296 -25.16 -10.08 -6.15
N ASP A 297 -26.00 -11.06 -5.86
CA ASP A 297 -27.18 -11.42 -6.66
C ASP A 297 -28.13 -10.24 -6.91
N SER A 298 -28.16 -9.26 -6.01
CA SER A 298 -28.98 -8.07 -6.17
C SER A 298 -28.58 -7.20 -7.37
N LEU A 299 -27.33 -7.30 -7.83
CA LEU A 299 -26.86 -6.61 -9.03
C LEU A 299 -27.14 -7.38 -10.33
N ARG A 300 -27.42 -8.69 -10.26
CA ARG A 300 -27.52 -9.56 -11.44
C ARG A 300 -28.57 -9.07 -12.45
N GLU A 301 -29.72 -8.64 -11.99
CA GLU A 301 -30.79 -8.12 -12.86
C GLU A 301 -30.42 -6.80 -13.54
N TYR A 302 -29.47 -6.07 -13.01
CA TYR A 302 -29.01 -4.77 -13.53
C TYR A 302 -27.83 -4.88 -14.49
N LEU A 303 -27.18 -6.03 -14.59
CA LEU A 303 -25.99 -6.23 -15.44
C LEU A 303 -26.23 -5.82 -16.91
N PRO A 304 -27.38 -6.15 -17.55
CA PRO A 304 -27.62 -5.73 -18.92
C PRO A 304 -27.68 -4.20 -19.11
N ARG A 305 -27.92 -3.46 -18.05
CA ARG A 305 -27.94 -1.99 -18.06
C ARG A 305 -26.62 -1.38 -17.58
N LEU A 306 -25.95 -2.04 -16.63
CA LEU A 306 -24.71 -1.56 -16.02
C LEU A 306 -23.51 -1.73 -16.97
N ILE A 307 -23.35 -2.89 -17.57
CA ILE A 307 -22.22 -3.19 -18.44
C ILE A 307 -22.11 -2.20 -19.62
N PRO A 308 -23.18 -1.85 -20.36
CA PRO A 308 -23.10 -0.83 -21.39
C PRO A 308 -22.65 0.55 -20.91
N VAL A 309 -23.03 0.95 -19.69
CA VAL A 309 -22.61 2.22 -19.08
C VAL A 309 -21.09 2.20 -18.81
N LEU A 310 -20.60 1.13 -18.20
CA LEU A 310 -19.17 0.98 -17.95
C LEU A 310 -18.37 0.99 -19.25
N MET A 311 -18.82 0.27 -20.26
CA MET A 311 -18.19 0.26 -21.57
C MET A 311 -18.11 1.65 -22.20
N SER A 312 -19.20 2.42 -22.12
CA SER A 312 -19.24 3.77 -22.65
C SER A 312 -18.25 4.71 -21.94
N ASN A 313 -18.11 4.54 -20.63
CA ASN A 313 -17.23 5.37 -19.80
C ASN A 313 -15.73 4.96 -19.90
N MET A 314 -15.42 3.83 -20.50
CA MET A 314 -14.05 3.36 -20.68
C MET A 314 -13.30 4.04 -21.83
N ALA A 315 -14.00 4.70 -22.74
CA ALA A 315 -13.36 5.44 -23.81
C ALA A 315 -12.71 6.72 -23.29
N TYR A 316 -11.57 7.12 -23.89
CA TYR A 316 -10.95 8.40 -23.57
C TYR A 316 -11.92 9.55 -23.86
N ALA A 317 -12.05 10.48 -22.92
CA ALA A 317 -12.77 11.74 -23.15
C ALA A 317 -11.99 12.65 -24.13
N ASP A 318 -12.68 13.52 -24.85
CA ASP A 318 -12.04 14.41 -25.83
C ASP A 318 -11.11 15.44 -25.17
N ASP A 319 -11.39 15.80 -23.93
CA ASP A 319 -10.62 16.75 -23.12
C ASP A 319 -9.67 16.08 -22.13
N ASP A 320 -9.41 14.77 -22.28
CA ASP A 320 -8.48 14.05 -21.41
C ASP A 320 -7.06 14.62 -21.56
N GLU A 321 -6.53 15.13 -20.46
CA GLU A 321 -5.20 15.77 -20.44
C GLU A 321 -4.08 14.80 -20.84
N THR A 322 -4.27 13.51 -20.62
CA THR A 322 -3.30 12.48 -20.96
C THR A 322 -3.16 12.28 -22.49
N LEU A 323 -4.09 12.82 -23.29
CA LEU A 323 -3.99 12.76 -24.76
C LEU A 323 -3.02 13.78 -25.34
N PHE A 324 -2.67 14.84 -24.61
CA PHE A 324 -1.82 15.92 -25.13
C PHE A 324 -0.41 15.45 -25.51
N ASP A 325 0.15 14.53 -24.74
CA ASP A 325 1.49 13.99 -24.95
C ASP A 325 1.50 12.56 -25.50
N ALA A 326 0.32 12.04 -25.88
CA ALA A 326 0.18 10.65 -26.34
C ALA A 326 0.98 10.33 -27.59
N GLU A 327 1.25 11.32 -28.44
CA GLU A 327 2.02 11.18 -29.67
C GLU A 327 3.52 11.53 -29.49
N GLU A 328 3.95 11.90 -28.29
CA GLU A 328 5.35 12.27 -28.04
C GLU A 328 6.29 11.08 -28.21
N ASP A 329 7.36 11.30 -28.94
CA ASP A 329 8.41 10.31 -29.16
C ASP A 329 9.57 10.52 -28.16
N GLU A 330 10.56 9.65 -28.27
CA GLU A 330 11.75 9.65 -27.43
C GLU A 330 12.63 10.91 -27.53
N SER A 331 12.37 11.80 -28.50
CA SER A 331 13.12 13.06 -28.66
C SER A 331 12.62 14.15 -27.72
N PHE A 332 11.39 14.04 -27.20
CA PHE A 332 10.85 14.98 -26.22
C PHE A 332 11.36 14.66 -24.82
N PRO A 333 11.89 15.66 -24.07
CA PRO A 333 12.35 15.41 -22.71
C PRO A 333 11.20 15.10 -21.75
N ASP A 334 11.46 14.26 -20.74
CA ASP A 334 10.51 13.99 -19.67
C ASP A 334 10.19 15.25 -18.89
N ARG A 335 8.93 15.42 -18.48
CA ARG A 335 8.46 16.53 -17.66
C ARG A 335 8.25 16.06 -16.23
N ASP A 336 8.58 16.91 -15.25
CA ASP A 336 8.44 16.57 -13.82
C ASP A 336 7.00 16.28 -13.39
N GLN A 337 6.01 16.80 -14.13
CA GLN A 337 4.58 16.64 -13.83
C GLN A 337 3.91 15.44 -14.52
N ASP A 338 4.60 14.75 -15.41
CA ASP A 338 3.99 13.68 -16.22
C ASP A 338 3.59 12.45 -15.38
N GLU A 339 4.29 12.18 -14.28
CA GLU A 339 3.97 11.04 -13.39
C GLU A 339 2.63 11.22 -12.69
N ASP A 340 2.33 12.41 -12.21
CA ASP A 340 1.10 12.70 -11.48
C ASP A 340 -0.12 12.65 -12.42
N THR A 341 0.01 13.16 -13.63
CA THR A 341 -1.11 13.22 -14.61
C THR A 341 -1.52 11.83 -15.10
N VAL A 342 -0.55 10.97 -15.43
CA VAL A 342 -0.82 9.61 -15.94
C VAL A 342 -1.39 8.69 -14.86
N ASN A 343 -0.98 8.89 -13.60
CA ASN A 343 -1.43 8.07 -12.47
C ASN A 343 -2.75 8.55 -11.83
N THR A 344 -3.31 9.67 -12.29
CA THR A 344 -4.57 10.21 -11.76
C THR A 344 -5.72 9.21 -11.99
N TRP A 345 -6.44 8.91 -10.92
CA TRP A 345 -7.66 8.11 -10.97
C TRP A 345 -8.75 8.88 -11.71
N ASN A 346 -9.40 8.25 -12.67
CA ASN A 346 -10.43 8.87 -13.49
C ASN A 346 -11.58 7.91 -13.82
N LEU A 347 -12.60 8.39 -14.48
CA LEU A 347 -13.80 7.61 -14.84
C LEU A 347 -13.46 6.40 -15.71
N ARG A 348 -12.53 6.54 -16.66
CA ARG A 348 -12.08 5.44 -17.52
C ARG A 348 -11.48 4.29 -16.70
N LYS A 349 -10.55 4.61 -15.81
CA LYS A 349 -9.88 3.62 -14.93
C LYS A 349 -10.85 2.98 -13.95
N CYS A 350 -11.73 3.77 -13.35
CA CYS A 350 -12.75 3.28 -12.44
C CYS A 350 -13.72 2.33 -13.14
N SER A 351 -14.14 2.67 -14.36
CA SER A 351 -15.04 1.83 -15.16
C SER A 351 -14.39 0.50 -15.54
N ALA A 352 -13.12 0.53 -15.92
CA ALA A 352 -12.35 -0.69 -16.19
C ALA A 352 -12.18 -1.57 -14.95
N ALA A 353 -11.85 -0.96 -13.81
CA ALA A 353 -11.75 -1.66 -12.53
C ALA A 353 -13.10 -2.24 -12.09
N GLY A 354 -14.19 -1.51 -12.30
CA GLY A 354 -15.54 -1.98 -12.04
C GLY A 354 -15.91 -3.19 -12.89
N LEU A 355 -15.57 -3.17 -14.16
CA LEU A 355 -15.79 -4.30 -15.06
C LEU A 355 -14.97 -5.52 -14.65
N ASP A 356 -13.71 -5.33 -14.25
CA ASP A 356 -12.84 -6.39 -13.73
C ASP A 356 -13.48 -7.05 -12.49
N ILE A 357 -13.91 -6.26 -11.51
CA ILE A 357 -14.57 -6.78 -10.30
C ILE A 357 -15.87 -7.52 -10.63
N LEU A 358 -16.71 -6.99 -11.51
CA LEU A 358 -17.92 -7.66 -11.94
C LEU A 358 -17.61 -9.00 -12.64
N SER A 359 -16.55 -9.06 -13.44
CA SER A 359 -16.12 -10.29 -14.08
C SER A 359 -15.68 -11.34 -13.06
N ASN A 360 -15.01 -10.95 -12.00
CA ASN A 360 -14.59 -11.86 -10.92
C ASN A 360 -15.78 -12.36 -10.09
N VAL A 361 -16.80 -11.54 -9.90
CA VAL A 361 -18.00 -11.90 -9.12
C VAL A 361 -18.98 -12.75 -9.93
N PHE A 362 -19.30 -12.34 -11.16
CA PHE A 362 -20.34 -12.98 -11.99
C PHE A 362 -19.76 -13.95 -13.02
N GLY A 363 -18.44 -13.91 -13.26
CA GLY A 363 -17.79 -14.80 -14.22
C GLY A 363 -18.37 -14.67 -15.62
N ASP A 364 -18.62 -15.80 -16.25
CA ASP A 364 -19.05 -15.87 -17.65
C ASP A 364 -20.46 -15.29 -17.90
N GLU A 365 -21.24 -15.04 -16.86
CA GLU A 365 -22.58 -14.47 -16.98
C GLU A 365 -22.60 -13.10 -17.65
N ILE A 366 -21.49 -12.34 -17.59
CA ILE A 366 -21.40 -11.04 -18.21
C ILE A 366 -21.11 -11.10 -19.73
N LEU A 367 -20.60 -12.22 -20.21
CA LEU A 367 -20.17 -12.35 -21.61
C LEU A 367 -21.29 -12.16 -22.63
N PRO A 368 -22.51 -12.68 -22.44
CA PRO A 368 -23.60 -12.47 -23.41
C PRO A 368 -23.96 -11.01 -23.60
N THR A 369 -23.79 -10.17 -22.58
CA THR A 369 -24.03 -8.73 -22.68
C THR A 369 -22.81 -7.98 -23.21
N LEU A 370 -21.60 -8.35 -22.75
CA LEU A 370 -20.38 -7.61 -23.02
C LEU A 370 -19.81 -7.89 -24.42
N MET A 371 -19.73 -9.17 -24.82
CA MET A 371 -19.06 -9.54 -26.07
C MET A 371 -19.69 -8.90 -27.33
N PRO A 372 -21.02 -8.80 -27.48
CA PRO A 372 -21.60 -8.07 -28.62
C PRO A 372 -21.22 -6.59 -28.66
N LEU A 373 -21.08 -5.94 -27.48
CA LEU A 373 -20.66 -4.54 -27.38
C LEU A 373 -19.21 -4.38 -27.82
N ILE A 374 -18.33 -5.28 -27.39
CA ILE A 374 -16.91 -5.30 -27.82
C ILE A 374 -16.81 -5.47 -29.34
N GLN A 375 -17.52 -6.43 -29.90
CA GLN A 375 -17.52 -6.70 -31.35
C GLN A 375 -18.02 -5.49 -32.14
N GLN A 376 -19.05 -4.84 -31.67
CA GLN A 376 -19.58 -3.63 -32.30
C GLN A 376 -18.56 -2.51 -32.35
N LYS A 377 -17.87 -2.27 -31.23
CA LYS A 377 -16.84 -1.23 -31.08
C LYS A 377 -15.61 -1.55 -31.98
N LEU A 378 -15.19 -2.78 -32.02
CA LEU A 378 -14.07 -3.23 -32.85
C LEU A 378 -14.37 -3.18 -34.36
N SER A 379 -15.64 -3.32 -34.77
CA SER A 379 -16.04 -3.22 -36.18
C SER A 379 -16.04 -1.79 -36.72
N ALA A 380 -16.00 -0.79 -35.87
CA ALA A 380 -15.89 0.63 -36.24
C ALA A 380 -14.45 0.98 -36.65
N THR A 381 -14.07 0.69 -37.92
CA THR A 381 -12.68 0.77 -38.40
C THR A 381 -12.24 2.17 -38.83
N SER A 382 -13.10 3.18 -38.82
CA SER A 382 -12.75 4.56 -39.14
C SER A 382 -11.73 5.11 -38.14
N ASP A 383 -10.78 5.93 -38.63
CA ASP A 383 -9.78 6.59 -37.74
C ASP A 383 -10.43 7.43 -36.65
N SER A 384 -11.59 8.04 -36.88
CA SER A 384 -12.33 8.81 -35.89
C SER A 384 -12.87 7.96 -34.71
N ASN A 385 -12.96 6.65 -34.87
CA ASN A 385 -13.47 5.72 -33.86
C ASN A 385 -12.36 4.99 -33.10
N TRP A 386 -11.13 5.47 -33.16
CA TRP A 386 -10.01 4.79 -32.49
C TRP A 386 -10.21 4.67 -30.97
N LYS A 387 -10.84 5.65 -30.34
CA LYS A 387 -11.13 5.65 -28.89
C LYS A 387 -12.08 4.50 -28.52
N GLU A 388 -13.04 4.22 -29.37
CA GLU A 388 -13.98 3.11 -29.18
C GLU A 388 -13.28 1.75 -29.33
N ARG A 389 -12.42 1.60 -30.33
CA ARG A 389 -11.61 0.37 -30.51
C ARG A 389 -10.66 0.16 -29.34
N GLU A 390 -10.00 1.23 -28.88
CA GLU A 390 -9.10 1.18 -27.73
C GLU A 390 -9.85 0.74 -26.46
N ALA A 391 -11.03 1.30 -26.21
CA ALA A 391 -11.88 0.92 -25.07
C ALA A 391 -12.30 -0.56 -25.14
N ALA A 392 -12.58 -1.07 -26.33
CA ALA A 392 -12.92 -2.49 -26.50
C ALA A 392 -11.75 -3.42 -26.16
N VAL A 393 -10.54 -3.06 -26.54
CA VAL A 393 -9.31 -3.82 -26.18
C VAL A 393 -9.08 -3.75 -24.68
N LEU A 394 -9.25 -2.59 -24.07
CA LEU A 394 -9.18 -2.42 -22.61
C LEU A 394 -10.19 -3.35 -21.89
N ALA A 395 -11.41 -3.43 -22.39
CA ALA A 395 -12.45 -4.29 -21.83
C ALA A 395 -12.07 -5.78 -21.88
N ILE A 396 -11.48 -6.24 -22.98
CA ILE A 396 -10.98 -7.62 -23.10
C ILE A 396 -9.93 -7.90 -22.02
N GLY A 397 -9.00 -6.97 -21.81
CA GLY A 397 -7.99 -7.10 -20.76
C GLY A 397 -8.59 -7.08 -19.34
N ALA A 398 -9.59 -6.25 -19.11
CA ALA A 398 -10.24 -6.14 -17.80
C ALA A 398 -10.94 -7.44 -17.36
N ILE A 399 -11.54 -8.17 -18.30
CA ILE A 399 -12.26 -9.41 -18.01
C ILE A 399 -11.41 -10.67 -18.12
N ALA A 400 -10.14 -10.54 -18.48
CA ALA A 400 -9.26 -11.68 -18.78
C ALA A 400 -9.22 -12.72 -17.66
N GLU A 401 -9.14 -12.29 -16.42
CA GLU A 401 -9.05 -13.17 -15.26
C GLU A 401 -10.43 -13.71 -14.85
N GLY A 402 -11.40 -12.84 -14.69
CA GLY A 402 -12.74 -13.22 -14.18
C GLY A 402 -13.55 -14.08 -15.13
N CYS A 403 -13.41 -13.86 -16.44
CA CYS A 403 -14.13 -14.58 -17.49
C CYS A 403 -13.28 -15.65 -18.19
N ILE A 404 -12.18 -16.07 -17.61
CA ILE A 404 -11.24 -16.96 -18.29
C ILE A 404 -11.87 -18.29 -18.73
N ASN A 405 -12.78 -18.86 -17.94
CA ASN A 405 -13.42 -20.13 -18.28
C ASN A 405 -14.24 -20.04 -19.58
N GLY A 406 -14.97 -18.94 -19.76
CA GLY A 406 -15.73 -18.69 -20.99
C GLY A 406 -14.88 -18.24 -22.16
N LEU A 407 -13.75 -17.58 -21.90
CA LEU A 407 -12.82 -17.09 -22.91
C LEU A 407 -11.83 -18.15 -23.37
N TYR A 408 -11.48 -19.11 -22.52
CA TYR A 408 -10.42 -20.09 -22.80
C TYR A 408 -10.63 -20.87 -24.11
N PRO A 409 -11.85 -21.35 -24.46
CA PRO A 409 -12.08 -22.02 -25.73
C PRO A 409 -11.84 -21.14 -26.96
N HIS A 410 -11.96 -19.82 -26.81
CA HIS A 410 -11.77 -18.81 -27.85
C HIS A 410 -10.44 -18.08 -27.76
N LEU A 411 -9.60 -18.44 -26.83
CA LEU A 411 -8.35 -17.75 -26.55
C LEU A 411 -7.41 -17.69 -27.76
N PRO A 412 -7.19 -18.76 -28.54
CA PRO A 412 -6.36 -18.68 -29.75
C PRO A 412 -6.85 -17.63 -30.75
N GLU A 413 -8.16 -17.48 -30.92
CA GLU A 413 -8.76 -16.48 -31.80
C GLU A 413 -8.61 -15.07 -31.23
N ILE A 414 -8.79 -14.89 -29.96
CA ILE A 414 -8.62 -13.61 -29.27
C ILE A 414 -7.17 -13.12 -29.40
N ILE A 415 -6.20 -13.98 -29.12
CA ILE A 415 -4.78 -13.65 -29.23
C ILE A 415 -4.40 -13.37 -30.68
N ALA A 416 -4.88 -14.16 -31.63
CA ALA A 416 -4.66 -13.93 -33.08
C ALA A 416 -5.23 -12.59 -33.52
N PHE A 417 -6.33 -12.13 -32.94
CA PHE A 417 -6.91 -10.82 -33.19
C PHE A 417 -6.06 -9.69 -32.60
N LEU A 418 -5.54 -9.86 -31.39
CA LEU A 418 -4.78 -8.83 -30.67
C LEU A 418 -3.38 -8.62 -31.25
N ILE A 419 -2.71 -9.66 -31.70
CA ILE A 419 -1.32 -9.57 -32.22
C ILE A 419 -1.15 -8.49 -33.29
N PRO A 420 -1.98 -8.38 -34.35
CA PRO A 420 -1.84 -7.32 -35.36
C PRO A 420 -2.03 -5.90 -34.79
N LEU A 421 -2.76 -5.74 -33.69
CA LEU A 421 -2.97 -4.43 -33.06
C LEU A 421 -1.71 -3.89 -32.39
N LEU A 422 -0.70 -4.72 -32.15
CA LEU A 422 0.64 -4.27 -31.74
C LEU A 422 1.30 -3.36 -32.80
N ASP A 423 0.88 -3.45 -34.02
CA ASP A 423 1.36 -2.64 -35.17
C ASP A 423 0.36 -1.56 -35.58
N ASP A 424 -0.67 -1.29 -34.79
CA ASP A 424 -1.71 -0.31 -35.12
C ASP A 424 -1.13 1.10 -35.30
N LYS A 425 -1.76 1.88 -36.13
CA LYS A 425 -1.40 3.27 -36.42
C LYS A 425 -1.41 4.15 -35.16
N PHE A 426 -2.35 3.93 -34.25
CA PHE A 426 -2.52 4.74 -33.05
C PHE A 426 -1.68 4.22 -31.89
N PRO A 427 -0.80 5.05 -31.33
CA PRO A 427 0.07 4.63 -30.19
C PRO A 427 -0.72 4.08 -29.00
N LEU A 428 -1.84 4.70 -28.65
CA LEU A 428 -2.64 4.26 -27.50
C LEU A 428 -3.31 2.90 -27.74
N ILE A 429 -3.60 2.52 -28.98
CA ILE A 429 -4.06 1.16 -29.31
C ILE A 429 -2.90 0.17 -29.15
N ARG A 430 -1.70 0.50 -29.65
CA ARG A 430 -0.50 -0.34 -29.41
C ARG A 430 -0.24 -0.54 -27.92
N SER A 431 -0.32 0.54 -27.15
CA SER A 431 -0.11 0.54 -25.69
C SER A 431 -1.10 -0.37 -24.97
N ILE A 432 -2.41 -0.18 -25.20
CA ILE A 432 -3.43 -1.00 -24.55
C ILE A 432 -3.38 -2.46 -24.97
N THR A 433 -2.97 -2.73 -26.21
CA THR A 433 -2.79 -4.10 -26.72
C THR A 433 -1.67 -4.81 -25.97
N CYS A 434 -0.56 -4.13 -25.71
CA CYS A 434 0.52 -4.68 -24.88
C CYS A 434 -0.01 -5.08 -23.49
N TRP A 435 -0.73 -4.19 -22.85
CA TRP A 435 -1.31 -4.45 -21.53
C TRP A 435 -2.29 -5.62 -21.55
N THR A 436 -3.20 -5.64 -22.53
CA THR A 436 -4.22 -6.70 -22.66
C THR A 436 -3.58 -8.06 -22.90
N LEU A 437 -2.56 -8.14 -23.74
CA LEU A 437 -1.79 -9.37 -23.93
C LEU A 437 -1.11 -9.83 -22.64
N SER A 438 -0.59 -8.91 -21.85
CA SER A 438 0.02 -9.26 -20.56
C SER A 438 -0.97 -9.90 -19.60
N ARG A 439 -2.22 -9.49 -19.64
CA ARG A 439 -3.29 -10.08 -18.81
C ARG A 439 -3.56 -11.55 -19.15
N PHE A 440 -3.23 -11.97 -20.36
CA PHE A 440 -3.36 -13.36 -20.80
C PHE A 440 -2.04 -14.14 -20.76
N SER A 441 -0.95 -13.56 -20.24
CA SER A 441 0.39 -14.15 -20.26
C SER A 441 0.44 -15.57 -19.75
N LYS A 442 -0.15 -15.83 -18.59
CA LYS A 442 -0.22 -17.16 -17.97
C LYS A 442 -0.84 -18.20 -18.91
N PHE A 443 -1.94 -17.84 -19.57
CA PHE A 443 -2.68 -18.73 -20.45
C PHE A 443 -1.99 -18.93 -21.79
N ILE A 444 -1.34 -17.90 -22.31
CA ILE A 444 -0.49 -17.99 -23.50
C ILE A 444 0.65 -18.99 -23.26
N VAL A 445 1.32 -18.90 -22.11
CA VAL A 445 2.41 -19.80 -21.73
C VAL A 445 1.92 -21.23 -21.54
N GLN A 446 0.77 -21.41 -20.87
CA GLN A 446 0.16 -22.72 -20.66
C GLN A 446 -0.22 -23.41 -21.98
N SER A 447 -0.50 -22.65 -23.03
CA SER A 447 -0.92 -23.15 -24.34
C SER A 447 0.24 -23.58 -25.24
N ILE A 448 1.50 -23.41 -24.81
CA ILE A 448 2.70 -23.72 -25.63
C ILE A 448 2.73 -25.19 -26.07
N GLY A 449 2.26 -26.11 -25.22
CA GLY A 449 2.20 -27.55 -25.51
C GLY A 449 1.06 -27.97 -26.46
N HIS A 450 0.15 -27.06 -26.80
CA HIS A 450 -0.98 -27.32 -27.67
C HIS A 450 -0.66 -26.91 -29.13
N LYS A 451 -1.50 -27.39 -30.06
CA LYS A 451 -1.37 -27.02 -31.47
C LYS A 451 -1.40 -25.48 -31.64
N ASP A 452 -0.43 -24.95 -32.37
CA ASP A 452 -0.25 -23.51 -32.67
C ASP A 452 0.03 -22.62 -31.44
N GLY A 453 0.06 -23.16 -30.23
CA GLY A 453 0.32 -22.40 -28.99
C GLY A 453 1.74 -21.84 -28.93
N TYR A 454 2.73 -22.64 -29.36
CA TYR A 454 4.12 -22.17 -29.43
C TYR A 454 4.32 -21.02 -30.41
N GLU A 455 3.70 -21.11 -31.61
CA GLU A 455 3.76 -20.06 -32.62
C GLU A 455 3.12 -18.76 -32.10
N GLN A 456 1.98 -18.84 -31.42
CA GLN A 456 1.34 -17.66 -30.82
C GLN A 456 2.20 -17.03 -29.74
N PHE A 457 2.77 -17.86 -28.84
CA PHE A 457 3.70 -17.38 -27.81
C PHE A 457 4.89 -16.65 -28.45
N ASP A 458 5.50 -17.23 -29.45
CA ASP A 458 6.63 -16.61 -30.17
C ASP A 458 6.25 -15.27 -30.81
N LYS A 459 5.07 -15.19 -31.43
CA LYS A 459 4.56 -13.93 -32.01
C LYS A 459 4.28 -12.86 -30.97
N VAL A 460 3.76 -13.23 -29.80
CA VAL A 460 3.54 -12.30 -28.69
C VAL A 460 4.87 -11.81 -28.14
N LEU A 461 5.81 -12.72 -27.88
CA LEU A 461 7.14 -12.39 -27.37
C LEU A 461 7.87 -11.42 -28.33
N THR A 462 7.96 -11.77 -29.61
CA THR A 462 8.66 -10.94 -30.60
C THR A 462 7.93 -9.62 -30.85
N GLY A 463 6.60 -9.61 -30.83
CA GLY A 463 5.80 -8.41 -30.94
C GLY A 463 6.01 -7.42 -29.80
N LEU A 464 6.06 -7.91 -28.56
CA LEU A 464 6.36 -7.10 -27.39
C LEU A 464 7.80 -6.56 -27.43
N LEU A 465 8.77 -7.39 -27.80
CA LEU A 465 10.18 -6.94 -27.97
C LEU A 465 10.29 -5.83 -29.01
N ARG A 466 9.57 -5.94 -30.12
CA ARG A 466 9.55 -4.90 -31.14
C ARG A 466 8.94 -3.61 -30.61
N ARG A 467 7.89 -3.69 -29.79
CA ARG A 467 7.25 -2.51 -29.17
C ARG A 467 8.07 -1.90 -28.04
N ILE A 468 8.93 -2.66 -27.38
CA ILE A 468 9.95 -2.12 -26.47
C ILE A 468 10.84 -1.10 -27.20
N LEU A 469 11.13 -1.33 -28.46
CA LEU A 469 11.90 -0.42 -29.30
C LEU A 469 11.04 0.60 -30.06
N ASP A 470 9.76 0.75 -29.72
CA ASP A 470 8.88 1.76 -30.31
C ASP A 470 9.44 3.17 -30.06
N THR A 471 9.15 4.09 -30.96
CA THR A 471 9.55 5.49 -30.82
C THR A 471 8.66 6.25 -29.83
N ASN A 472 7.43 5.81 -29.61
CA ASN A 472 6.48 6.44 -28.71
C ASN A 472 6.74 6.04 -27.26
N LYS A 473 6.86 7.02 -26.35
CA LYS A 473 7.18 6.78 -24.94
C LYS A 473 6.16 5.92 -24.18
N ARG A 474 4.88 6.09 -24.45
CA ARG A 474 3.82 5.31 -23.77
C ARG A 474 3.80 3.87 -24.23
N VAL A 475 4.07 3.64 -25.51
CA VAL A 475 4.19 2.29 -26.05
C VAL A 475 5.43 1.60 -25.47
N GLN A 476 6.56 2.30 -25.37
CA GLN A 476 7.76 1.79 -24.70
C GLN A 476 7.45 1.32 -23.27
N GLU A 477 6.79 2.15 -22.49
CA GLU A 477 6.41 1.85 -21.10
C GLU A 477 5.51 0.61 -21.03
N ALA A 478 4.43 0.60 -21.80
CA ALA A 478 3.45 -0.48 -21.83
C ALA A 478 4.07 -1.81 -22.28
N ALA A 479 4.89 -1.77 -23.33
CA ALA A 479 5.56 -2.95 -23.87
C ALA A 479 6.58 -3.53 -22.89
N CYS A 480 7.35 -2.68 -22.24
CA CYS A 480 8.34 -3.09 -21.24
C CYS A 480 7.67 -3.73 -20.02
N SER A 481 6.60 -3.14 -19.50
CA SER A 481 5.83 -3.69 -18.39
C SER A 481 5.15 -5.02 -18.77
N ALA A 482 4.55 -5.08 -19.95
CA ALA A 482 3.91 -6.30 -20.45
C ALA A 482 4.92 -7.43 -20.66
N PHE A 483 6.10 -7.09 -21.15
CA PHE A 483 7.18 -8.05 -21.34
C PHE A 483 7.70 -8.60 -20.00
N ALA A 484 7.85 -7.76 -18.98
CA ALA A 484 8.20 -8.19 -17.63
C ALA A 484 7.18 -9.19 -17.07
N THR A 485 5.89 -8.94 -17.25
CA THR A 485 4.83 -9.88 -16.85
C THR A 485 4.94 -11.22 -17.59
N LEU A 486 5.23 -11.20 -18.89
CA LEU A 486 5.44 -12.42 -19.67
C LEU A 486 6.67 -13.19 -19.21
N GLU A 487 7.76 -12.49 -18.85
CA GLU A 487 8.99 -13.11 -18.33
C GLU A 487 8.72 -13.91 -17.06
N GLU A 488 7.92 -13.39 -16.15
CA GLU A 488 7.56 -14.08 -14.90
C GLU A 488 6.87 -15.41 -15.16
N GLU A 489 5.99 -15.46 -16.17
CA GLU A 489 5.23 -16.66 -16.49
C GLU A 489 5.97 -17.66 -17.39
N ALA A 490 6.93 -17.19 -18.17
CA ALA A 490 7.57 -17.96 -19.24
C ALA A 490 9.03 -18.33 -18.94
N ALA A 491 9.41 -18.44 -17.69
CA ALA A 491 10.81 -18.63 -17.26
C ALA A 491 11.57 -19.73 -18.06
N ASP A 492 10.95 -20.87 -18.25
CA ASP A 492 11.58 -22.02 -18.95
C ASP A 492 11.78 -21.78 -20.46
N GLU A 493 11.00 -20.89 -21.04
CA GLU A 493 11.01 -20.59 -22.48
C GLU A 493 11.96 -19.42 -22.84
N LEU A 494 12.47 -18.69 -21.85
CA LEU A 494 13.28 -17.50 -22.08
C LEU A 494 14.76 -17.82 -22.34
N ALA A 495 15.30 -18.85 -21.70
CA ALA A 495 16.72 -19.19 -21.82
C ALA A 495 17.20 -19.41 -23.27
N PRO A 496 16.46 -20.14 -24.13
CA PRO A 496 16.84 -20.29 -25.53
C PRO A 496 16.79 -18.99 -26.34
N ARG A 497 16.07 -17.99 -25.86
CA ARG A 497 15.88 -16.68 -26.54
C ARG A 497 16.65 -15.55 -25.85
N LEU A 498 17.51 -15.88 -24.90
CA LEU A 498 18.17 -14.90 -24.02
C LEU A 498 18.99 -13.88 -24.82
N GLU A 499 19.67 -14.30 -25.87
CA GLU A 499 20.48 -13.41 -26.71
C GLU A 499 19.64 -12.32 -27.39
N ILE A 500 18.53 -12.68 -28.00
CA ILE A 500 17.65 -11.71 -28.66
C ILE A 500 16.94 -10.79 -27.67
N ILE A 501 16.55 -11.32 -26.51
CA ILE A 501 15.93 -10.54 -25.43
C ILE A 501 16.91 -9.49 -24.90
N LEU A 502 18.11 -9.88 -24.56
CA LEU A 502 19.15 -8.96 -24.08
C LEU A 502 19.49 -7.90 -25.12
N HIS A 503 19.59 -8.27 -26.39
CA HIS A 503 19.84 -7.31 -27.45
C HIS A 503 18.76 -6.21 -27.51
N HIS A 504 17.49 -6.57 -27.45
CA HIS A 504 16.38 -5.60 -27.44
C HIS A 504 16.39 -4.73 -26.18
N LEU A 505 16.58 -5.33 -25.00
CA LEU A 505 16.59 -4.57 -23.74
C LEU A 505 17.75 -3.58 -23.71
N LEU A 506 18.94 -3.96 -24.19
CA LEU A 506 20.11 -3.08 -24.22
C LEU A 506 20.00 -2.00 -25.32
N CYS A 507 19.34 -2.29 -26.45
CA CYS A 507 18.99 -1.26 -27.42
C CYS A 507 18.02 -0.24 -26.80
N ALA A 508 17.03 -0.70 -26.06
CA ALA A 508 16.10 0.16 -25.32
C ALA A 508 16.83 1.02 -24.29
N TYR A 509 17.82 0.46 -23.61
CA TYR A 509 18.65 1.19 -22.65
C TYR A 509 19.29 2.45 -23.27
N GLY A 510 19.73 2.37 -24.52
CA GLY A 510 20.28 3.50 -25.26
C GLY A 510 19.25 4.52 -25.75
N LYS A 511 17.97 4.12 -25.85
CA LYS A 511 16.86 4.95 -26.38
C LYS A 511 16.03 5.64 -25.31
N TYR A 512 15.81 4.98 -24.17
CA TYR A 512 14.82 5.39 -23.17
C TYR A 512 15.25 6.64 -22.42
N GLN A 513 14.26 7.50 -22.17
CA GLN A 513 14.36 8.62 -21.23
C GLN A 513 14.30 8.10 -19.78
N ARG A 514 14.67 8.96 -18.84
CA ARG A 514 14.80 8.66 -17.42
C ARG A 514 13.61 7.85 -16.84
N ARG A 515 12.40 8.26 -17.15
CA ARG A 515 11.18 7.62 -16.63
C ARG A 515 11.07 6.16 -17.10
N ASN A 516 11.24 5.91 -18.39
CA ASN A 516 11.13 4.56 -18.95
C ASN A 516 12.32 3.67 -18.61
N LEU A 517 13.47 4.25 -18.30
CA LEU A 517 14.63 3.50 -17.81
C LEU A 517 14.32 2.77 -16.49
N ARG A 518 13.52 3.35 -15.61
CA ARG A 518 13.11 2.71 -14.34
C ARG A 518 12.38 1.39 -14.61
N ILE A 519 11.48 1.40 -15.58
CA ILE A 519 10.69 0.22 -15.97
C ILE A 519 11.59 -0.81 -16.66
N LEU A 520 12.57 -0.34 -17.44
CA LEU A 520 13.55 -1.21 -18.08
C LEU A 520 14.43 -1.95 -17.06
N TYR A 521 14.85 -1.30 -15.98
CA TYR A 521 15.58 -1.97 -14.91
C TYR A 521 14.74 -3.07 -14.27
N ASP A 522 13.45 -2.83 -14.08
CA ASP A 522 12.52 -3.84 -13.58
C ASP A 522 12.43 -5.04 -14.52
N ALA A 523 12.32 -4.81 -15.83
CA ALA A 523 12.30 -5.89 -16.81
C ALA A 523 13.61 -6.69 -16.84
N ILE A 524 14.75 -6.02 -16.68
CA ILE A 524 16.07 -6.69 -16.61
C ILE A 524 16.17 -7.54 -15.33
N GLY A 525 15.72 -7.00 -14.21
CA GLY A 525 15.68 -7.73 -12.94
C GLY A 525 14.77 -8.96 -13.00
N THR A 526 13.59 -8.80 -13.57
CA THR A 526 12.64 -9.90 -13.77
C THR A 526 13.20 -10.98 -14.69
N LEU A 527 13.92 -10.59 -15.76
CA LEU A 527 14.63 -11.53 -16.62
C LEU A 527 15.67 -12.32 -15.85
N ALA A 528 16.48 -11.65 -15.03
CA ALA A 528 17.49 -12.29 -14.19
C ALA A 528 16.86 -13.31 -13.24
N ASP A 529 15.77 -12.96 -12.58
CA ASP A 529 15.04 -13.85 -11.68
C ASP A 529 14.48 -15.08 -12.43
N ALA A 530 13.98 -14.85 -13.65
CA ALA A 530 13.36 -15.91 -14.46
C ALA A 530 14.38 -16.91 -15.00
N VAL A 531 15.50 -16.45 -15.56
CA VAL A 531 16.49 -17.32 -16.19
C VAL A 531 17.59 -17.81 -15.24
N GLY A 532 17.75 -17.14 -14.10
CA GLY A 532 18.72 -17.56 -13.08
C GLY A 532 20.15 -17.68 -13.62
N SER A 533 20.79 -18.79 -13.32
CA SER A 533 22.19 -19.06 -13.66
C SER A 533 22.47 -19.14 -15.17
N GLU A 534 21.46 -19.28 -16.01
CA GLU A 534 21.63 -19.24 -17.46
C GLU A 534 22.17 -17.89 -17.94
N LEU A 535 21.97 -16.83 -17.17
CA LEU A 535 22.50 -15.50 -17.45
C LEU A 535 24.02 -15.43 -17.22
N ASN A 536 24.58 -16.33 -16.41
CA ASN A 536 26.00 -16.33 -16.04
C ASN A 536 26.88 -16.92 -17.15
N GLN A 537 26.93 -16.23 -18.29
CA GLN A 537 27.81 -16.59 -19.41
C GLN A 537 28.51 -15.31 -19.90
N PRO A 538 29.82 -15.38 -20.23
CA PRO A 538 30.59 -14.19 -20.64
C PRO A 538 29.92 -13.41 -21.78
N LYS A 539 29.33 -14.09 -22.75
CA LYS A 539 28.65 -13.45 -23.90
C LYS A 539 27.48 -12.57 -23.50
N TYR A 540 26.77 -12.91 -22.40
CA TYR A 540 25.64 -12.11 -21.90
C TYR A 540 26.11 -11.02 -20.94
N LEU A 541 27.06 -11.33 -20.07
CA LEU A 541 27.60 -10.38 -19.09
C LEU A 541 28.35 -9.24 -19.77
N ASP A 542 29.07 -9.50 -20.85
CA ASP A 542 29.80 -8.48 -21.62
C ASP A 542 28.85 -7.46 -22.27
N ILE A 543 27.59 -7.82 -22.53
CA ILE A 543 26.56 -6.96 -23.07
C ILE A 543 25.81 -6.23 -21.94
N LEU A 544 25.43 -6.94 -20.90
CA LEU A 544 24.52 -6.48 -19.85
C LEU A 544 25.20 -5.57 -18.83
N MET A 545 26.34 -6.00 -18.28
CA MET A 545 26.94 -5.36 -17.11
C MET A 545 27.58 -3.99 -17.37
N PRO A 546 28.32 -3.73 -18.47
CA PRO A 546 28.98 -2.46 -18.67
C PRO A 546 28.05 -1.24 -18.64
N PRO A 547 26.87 -1.23 -19.34
CA PRO A 547 25.94 -0.10 -19.25
C PRO A 547 25.39 0.12 -17.84
N LEU A 548 25.05 -0.96 -17.13
CA LEU A 548 24.52 -0.89 -15.76
C LEU A 548 25.57 -0.35 -14.78
N ILE A 549 26.82 -0.80 -14.89
CA ILE A 549 27.92 -0.32 -14.05
C ILE A 549 28.22 1.15 -14.31
N THR A 550 28.20 1.59 -15.57
CA THR A 550 28.37 2.99 -15.93
C THR A 550 27.31 3.85 -15.28
N LYS A 551 26.04 3.42 -15.35
CA LYS A 551 24.93 4.13 -14.72
C LYS A 551 25.04 4.15 -13.20
N TRP A 552 25.46 3.04 -12.62
CA TRP A 552 25.75 2.92 -11.19
C TRP A 552 26.76 3.97 -10.72
N GLN A 553 27.81 4.20 -11.50
CA GLN A 553 28.84 5.20 -11.19
C GLN A 553 28.37 6.63 -11.41
N GLN A 554 27.49 6.89 -12.38
CA GLN A 554 26.99 8.21 -12.72
C GLN A 554 25.97 8.78 -11.73
N LEU A 555 25.15 7.92 -11.14
CA LEU A 555 24.09 8.37 -10.22
C LEU A 555 24.67 8.77 -8.86
N SER A 556 24.24 9.93 -8.35
CA SER A 556 24.64 10.40 -7.02
C SER A 556 23.98 9.61 -5.90
N ASN A 557 24.54 9.67 -4.70
CA ASN A 557 23.99 8.98 -3.52
C ASN A 557 22.64 9.56 -3.02
N SER A 558 22.21 10.69 -3.57
CA SER A 558 20.90 11.30 -3.27
C SER A 558 19.89 11.12 -4.39
N ASP A 559 20.28 10.49 -5.50
CA ASP A 559 19.43 10.31 -6.67
C ASP A 559 18.48 9.12 -6.47
N LYS A 560 17.18 9.38 -6.51
CA LYS A 560 16.13 8.36 -6.34
C LYS A 560 16.08 7.34 -7.49
N ASP A 561 16.71 7.61 -8.61
CA ASP A 561 16.86 6.64 -9.70
C ASP A 561 17.77 5.47 -9.33
N LEU A 562 18.51 5.58 -8.22
CA LEU A 562 19.22 4.45 -7.64
C LEU A 562 18.30 3.31 -7.19
N PHE A 563 17.08 3.59 -6.75
CA PHE A 563 16.20 2.55 -6.21
C PHE A 563 15.93 1.42 -7.22
N PRO A 564 15.43 1.69 -8.43
CA PRO A 564 15.23 0.62 -9.42
C PRO A 564 16.53 -0.08 -9.81
N LEU A 565 17.63 0.64 -9.84
CA LEU A 565 18.95 0.07 -10.17
C LEU A 565 19.46 -0.84 -9.05
N LEU A 566 19.28 -0.46 -7.79
CA LEU A 566 19.61 -1.30 -6.63
C LEU A 566 18.82 -2.61 -6.66
N GLU A 567 17.51 -2.53 -6.94
CA GLU A 567 16.64 -3.69 -7.08
C GLU A 567 17.09 -4.59 -8.25
N CYS A 568 17.46 -3.99 -9.38
CA CYS A 568 17.99 -4.71 -10.54
C CYS A 568 19.27 -5.47 -10.18
N PHE A 569 20.20 -4.83 -9.51
CA PHE A 569 21.44 -5.49 -9.06
C PHE A 569 21.19 -6.59 -8.02
N THR A 570 20.18 -6.43 -7.19
CA THR A 570 19.75 -7.48 -6.25
C THR A 570 19.36 -8.75 -7.01
N SER A 571 18.51 -8.64 -8.01
CA SER A 571 18.09 -9.77 -8.85
C SER A 571 19.26 -10.36 -9.63
N ILE A 572 20.12 -9.54 -10.20
CA ILE A 572 21.30 -10.00 -10.96
C ILE A 572 22.28 -10.74 -10.05
N SER A 573 22.56 -10.24 -8.85
CA SER A 573 23.47 -10.88 -7.91
C SER A 573 22.99 -12.27 -7.48
N GLN A 574 21.69 -12.41 -7.26
CA GLN A 574 21.08 -13.70 -6.95
C GLN A 574 21.15 -14.66 -8.15
N ALA A 575 20.88 -14.17 -9.35
CA ALA A 575 20.88 -14.97 -10.57
C ALA A 575 22.28 -15.48 -10.93
N LEU A 576 23.29 -14.63 -10.86
CA LEU A 576 24.67 -14.98 -11.22
C LEU A 576 25.36 -15.83 -10.15
N GLY A 577 24.89 -15.77 -8.91
CA GLY A 577 25.53 -16.50 -7.82
C GLY A 577 27.02 -16.10 -7.67
N PRO A 578 27.94 -17.07 -7.52
CA PRO A 578 29.38 -16.78 -7.44
C PRO A 578 29.96 -16.04 -8.65
N GLY A 579 29.30 -16.09 -9.81
CA GLY A 579 29.68 -15.34 -11.01
C GLY A 579 29.60 -13.82 -10.86
N PHE A 580 28.90 -13.34 -9.83
CA PHE A 580 28.83 -11.90 -9.52
C PHE A 580 30.10 -11.40 -8.79
N SER A 581 31.00 -12.28 -8.35
CA SER A 581 32.17 -11.92 -7.53
C SER A 581 33.03 -10.82 -8.16
N GLN A 582 33.18 -10.80 -9.46
CA GLN A 582 33.97 -9.78 -10.18
C GLN A 582 33.38 -8.37 -10.07
N PHE A 583 32.08 -8.24 -9.76
CA PHE A 583 31.36 -6.96 -9.63
C PHE A 583 31.01 -6.62 -8.18
N ALA A 584 31.23 -7.54 -7.24
CA ALA A 584 30.67 -7.50 -5.90
C ALA A 584 31.26 -6.39 -5.03
N GLU A 585 32.58 -6.16 -5.07
CA GLU A 585 33.22 -5.23 -4.14
C GLU A 585 32.70 -3.78 -4.26
N PRO A 586 32.66 -3.15 -5.45
CA PRO A 586 32.11 -1.79 -5.58
C PRO A 586 30.64 -1.70 -5.18
N VAL A 587 29.84 -2.70 -5.52
CA VAL A 587 28.42 -2.77 -5.19
C VAL A 587 28.22 -2.88 -3.68
N TYR A 588 28.98 -3.73 -3.03
CA TYR A 588 28.96 -3.92 -1.58
C TYR A 588 29.36 -2.62 -0.85
N GLN A 589 30.46 -2.00 -1.25
CA GLN A 589 30.97 -0.79 -0.61
C GLN A 589 29.98 0.37 -0.72
N ARG A 590 29.35 0.54 -1.87
CA ARG A 590 28.36 1.58 -2.05
C ARG A 590 27.10 1.33 -1.23
N SER A 591 26.65 0.08 -1.12
CA SER A 591 25.48 -0.28 -0.30
C SER A 591 25.74 0.06 1.17
N ILE A 592 26.91 -0.27 1.70
CA ILE A 592 27.33 0.11 3.05
C ILE A 592 27.36 1.64 3.19
N GLY A 593 27.96 2.34 2.24
CA GLY A 593 28.06 3.80 2.24
C GLY A 593 26.71 4.49 2.22
N LEU A 594 25.75 4.00 1.45
CA LEU A 594 24.39 4.54 1.41
C LEU A 594 23.67 4.41 2.75
N ILE A 595 23.80 3.25 3.42
CA ILE A 595 23.21 3.05 4.75
C ILE A 595 23.84 4.01 5.77
N GLN A 596 25.16 4.14 5.77
CA GLN A 596 25.89 5.04 6.67
C GLN A 596 25.49 6.49 6.50
N ILE A 597 25.43 6.97 5.25
CA ILE A 597 25.03 8.34 4.93
C ILE A 597 23.61 8.61 5.39
N GLN A 598 22.69 7.70 5.17
CA GLN A 598 21.28 7.87 5.57
C GLN A 598 21.11 7.81 7.09
N GLN A 599 21.82 6.97 7.79
CA GLN A 599 21.81 6.97 9.26
C GLN A 599 22.35 8.28 9.83
N LEU A 600 23.37 8.85 9.20
CA LEU A 600 23.88 10.18 9.56
C LEU A 600 22.84 11.27 9.24
N ALA A 601 22.21 11.23 8.06
CA ALA A 601 21.19 12.20 7.64
C ALA A 601 19.96 12.21 8.57
N LYS A 602 19.65 11.10 9.20
CA LYS A 602 18.58 11.00 10.18
C LYS A 602 18.79 11.89 11.40
N VAL A 603 20.05 12.08 11.80
CA VAL A 603 20.46 12.88 12.95
C VAL A 603 20.86 14.30 12.51
N ASP A 604 21.62 14.44 11.44
CA ASP A 604 22.16 15.70 10.93
C ASP A 604 22.29 15.67 9.40
N HIS A 605 21.25 16.10 8.70
CA HIS A 605 21.22 16.12 7.23
C HIS A 605 22.21 17.10 6.61
N VAL A 606 22.62 18.14 7.33
CA VAL A 606 23.59 19.13 6.85
C VAL A 606 25.00 18.51 6.76
N THR A 607 25.44 17.82 7.81
CA THR A 607 26.72 17.11 7.82
C THR A 607 26.73 15.94 6.84
N ALA A 608 25.61 15.24 6.67
CA ALA A 608 25.49 14.14 5.72
C ALA A 608 25.52 14.62 4.26
N GLY A 609 25.08 15.86 4.00
CA GLY A 609 24.98 16.43 2.66
C GLY A 609 23.84 15.87 1.81
N VAL A 610 22.93 15.07 2.40
CA VAL A 610 21.76 14.50 1.74
C VAL A 610 20.54 14.58 2.66
N GLN A 611 19.35 14.64 2.08
CA GLN A 611 18.10 14.49 2.84
C GLN A 611 17.86 13.04 3.22
N TYR A 612 17.28 12.82 4.39
CA TYR A 612 16.93 11.48 4.84
C TYR A 612 15.80 10.88 3.99
N ASP A 613 16.04 9.68 3.47
CA ASP A 613 15.03 8.87 2.80
C ASP A 613 15.27 7.39 3.17
N LYS A 614 14.31 6.78 3.85
CA LYS A 614 14.39 5.39 4.31
C LYS A 614 14.64 4.39 3.19
N GLU A 615 14.16 4.67 1.98
CA GLU A 615 14.24 3.75 0.84
C GLU A 615 15.69 3.44 0.45
N PHE A 616 16.61 4.36 0.64
CA PHE A 616 18.04 4.09 0.41
C PHE A 616 18.57 3.01 1.35
N ILE A 617 18.11 3.01 2.60
CA ILE A 617 18.50 1.98 3.57
C ILE A 617 17.85 0.65 3.22
N VAL A 618 16.54 0.65 2.95
CA VAL A 618 15.78 -0.56 2.61
C VAL A 618 16.36 -1.25 1.38
N CYS A 619 16.53 -0.51 0.28
CA CYS A 619 17.06 -1.07 -0.97
C CYS A 619 18.50 -1.54 -0.82
N SER A 620 19.32 -0.83 -0.04
CA SER A 620 20.71 -1.23 0.22
C SER A 620 20.82 -2.50 1.07
N LEU A 621 19.97 -2.63 2.09
CA LEU A 621 19.88 -3.87 2.89
C LEU A 621 19.43 -5.05 2.03
N ASP A 622 18.44 -4.84 1.16
CA ASP A 622 17.95 -5.88 0.26
C ASP A 622 19.04 -6.31 -0.74
N LEU A 623 19.83 -5.37 -1.25
CA LEU A 623 20.95 -5.68 -2.13
C LEU A 623 22.04 -6.47 -1.39
N LEU A 624 22.35 -6.12 -0.14
CA LEU A 624 23.28 -6.90 0.69
C LEU A 624 22.78 -8.32 0.93
N SER A 625 21.47 -8.50 1.15
CA SER A 625 20.84 -9.83 1.23
C SER A 625 21.01 -10.61 -0.08
N GLY A 626 20.80 -9.96 -1.22
CA GLY A 626 21.04 -10.56 -2.53
C GLY A 626 22.49 -10.98 -2.75
N LEU A 627 23.43 -10.16 -2.31
CA LEU A 627 24.87 -10.49 -2.35
C LEU A 627 25.22 -11.67 -1.45
N ALA A 628 24.66 -11.69 -0.24
CA ALA A 628 24.88 -12.80 0.70
C ALA A 628 24.34 -14.13 0.13
N GLU A 629 23.15 -14.09 -0.43
CA GLU A 629 22.48 -15.24 -1.04
C GLU A 629 23.24 -15.72 -2.29
N GLY A 630 23.61 -14.78 -3.17
CA GLY A 630 24.29 -15.09 -4.43
C GLY A 630 25.73 -15.56 -4.25
N LEU A 631 26.54 -14.83 -3.48
CA LEU A 631 27.95 -15.13 -3.28
C LEU A 631 28.19 -16.27 -2.27
N GLY A 632 27.22 -16.53 -1.40
CA GLY A 632 27.39 -17.51 -0.33
C GLY A 632 28.59 -17.15 0.56
N GLY A 633 29.45 -18.12 0.85
CA GLY A 633 30.69 -17.91 1.64
C GLY A 633 31.65 -16.89 1.03
N GLY A 634 31.54 -16.59 -0.24
CA GLY A 634 32.36 -15.58 -0.92
C GLY A 634 32.17 -14.14 -0.42
N ILE A 635 31.08 -13.85 0.28
CA ILE A 635 30.84 -12.53 0.88
C ILE A 635 31.70 -12.29 2.13
N GLU A 636 32.25 -13.34 2.76
CA GLU A 636 32.93 -13.25 4.04
C GLU A 636 34.11 -12.26 4.03
N SER A 637 34.89 -12.24 2.97
CA SER A 637 36.02 -11.32 2.82
C SER A 637 35.57 -9.85 2.78
N LEU A 638 34.43 -9.55 2.19
CA LEU A 638 33.86 -8.21 2.12
C LEU A 638 33.30 -7.78 3.48
N VAL A 639 32.58 -8.68 4.13
CA VAL A 639 31.96 -8.43 5.44
C VAL A 639 33.03 -8.21 6.52
N ALA A 640 34.08 -9.02 6.51
CA ALA A 640 35.16 -8.95 7.50
C ALA A 640 35.92 -7.61 7.48
N LYS A 641 35.99 -6.94 6.33
CA LYS A 641 36.66 -5.65 6.14
C LYS A 641 35.74 -4.44 6.40
N SER A 642 34.46 -4.66 6.72
CA SER A 642 33.48 -3.60 6.87
C SER A 642 32.91 -3.57 8.29
N ASN A 643 32.17 -2.50 8.62
CA ASN A 643 31.43 -2.36 9.86
C ASN A 643 29.96 -2.83 9.75
N LEU A 644 29.67 -3.75 8.85
CA LEU A 644 28.30 -4.21 8.58
C LEU A 644 27.62 -4.75 9.84
N ARG A 645 28.34 -5.46 10.69
CA ARG A 645 27.77 -6.00 11.93
C ARG A 645 27.12 -4.94 12.81
N ASP A 646 27.84 -3.85 13.11
CA ASP A 646 27.31 -2.78 13.95
C ASP A 646 26.23 -1.98 13.24
N LEU A 647 26.38 -1.76 11.94
CA LEU A 647 25.43 -1.06 11.11
C LEU A 647 24.11 -1.86 10.98
N LEU A 648 24.20 -3.17 10.81
CA LEU A 648 23.05 -4.08 10.77
C LEU A 648 22.30 -4.07 12.11
N LEU A 649 22.99 -4.14 13.22
CA LEU A 649 22.36 -4.08 14.54
C LEU A 649 21.59 -2.77 14.73
N GLN A 650 22.17 -1.65 14.29
CA GLN A 650 21.49 -0.35 14.31
C GLN A 650 20.22 -0.37 13.47
N CYS A 651 20.25 -0.97 12.28
CA CYS A 651 19.07 -1.12 11.44
C CYS A 651 18.00 -2.05 12.03
N CYS A 652 18.40 -3.12 12.71
CA CYS A 652 17.48 -4.01 13.44
C CYS A 652 16.74 -3.28 14.57
N MET A 653 17.33 -2.22 15.11
CA MET A 653 16.78 -1.39 16.18
C MET A 653 16.07 -0.13 15.67
N ASP A 654 15.98 0.07 14.36
CA ASP A 654 15.38 1.25 13.76
C ASP A 654 13.88 1.36 14.10
N GLN A 655 13.40 2.59 14.24
CA GLN A 655 11.99 2.86 14.52
C GLN A 655 11.07 2.53 13.35
N ILE A 656 11.59 2.57 12.12
CA ILE A 656 10.84 2.31 10.89
C ILE A 656 10.76 0.79 10.65
N ALA A 657 9.54 0.28 10.57
CA ALA A 657 9.29 -1.16 10.39
C ALA A 657 9.90 -1.71 9.09
N ASP A 658 9.84 -0.97 7.99
CA ASP A 658 10.39 -1.41 6.70
C ASP A 658 11.91 -1.66 6.78
N ILE A 659 12.63 -0.80 7.51
CA ILE A 659 14.07 -0.96 7.74
C ILE A 659 14.34 -2.19 8.59
N ARG A 660 13.59 -2.39 9.67
CA ARG A 660 13.72 -3.59 10.51
C ARG A 660 13.45 -4.87 9.71
N GLN A 661 12.42 -4.85 8.87
CA GLN A 661 12.06 -6.00 8.04
C GLN A 661 13.22 -6.44 7.14
N SER A 662 13.82 -5.52 6.41
CA SER A 662 14.98 -5.80 5.54
C SER A 662 16.22 -6.16 6.35
N ALA A 663 16.42 -5.53 7.51
CA ALA A 663 17.55 -5.82 8.40
C ALA A 663 17.51 -7.25 8.95
N PHE A 664 16.35 -7.74 9.39
CA PHE A 664 16.21 -9.12 9.87
C PHE A 664 16.31 -10.14 8.75
N ALA A 665 15.89 -9.83 7.54
CA ALA A 665 16.12 -10.67 6.37
C ALA A 665 17.63 -10.82 6.10
N LEU A 666 18.38 -9.72 6.14
CA LEU A 666 19.84 -9.73 6.00
C LEU A 666 20.51 -10.49 7.14
N LEU A 667 20.05 -10.31 8.37
CA LEU A 667 20.56 -11.03 9.54
C LEU A 667 20.48 -12.56 9.34
N GLY A 668 19.35 -13.05 8.88
CA GLY A 668 19.15 -14.46 8.59
C GLY A 668 20.06 -14.96 7.47
N ASP A 669 20.21 -14.19 6.40
CA ASP A 669 21.09 -14.53 5.28
C ASP A 669 22.56 -14.59 5.72
N LEU A 670 23.01 -13.62 6.50
CA LEU A 670 24.38 -13.61 7.04
C LEU A 670 24.61 -14.74 8.05
N ALA A 671 23.61 -15.12 8.83
CA ALA A 671 23.68 -16.26 9.72
C ALA A 671 23.98 -17.56 8.97
N ARG A 672 23.43 -17.72 7.77
CA ARG A 672 23.67 -18.89 6.93
C ARG A 672 25.06 -18.93 6.32
N VAL A 673 25.61 -17.78 5.89
CA VAL A 673 26.81 -17.72 5.06
C VAL A 673 28.08 -17.30 5.83
N CYS A 674 27.95 -16.46 6.87
CA CYS A 674 29.09 -15.98 7.67
C CYS A 674 28.71 -15.75 9.14
N PRO A 675 28.27 -16.80 9.88
CA PRO A 675 27.85 -16.65 11.26
C PRO A 675 28.95 -16.13 12.21
N ALA A 676 30.19 -16.43 11.94
CA ALA A 676 31.33 -15.96 12.73
C ALA A 676 31.44 -14.43 12.81
N HIS A 677 31.02 -13.73 11.77
CA HIS A 677 31.00 -12.27 11.74
C HIS A 677 29.96 -11.68 12.70
N LEU A 678 28.83 -12.36 12.89
CA LEU A 678 27.75 -11.93 13.78
C LEU A 678 28.04 -12.27 15.25
N HIS A 679 28.90 -13.25 15.51
CA HIS A 679 29.15 -13.81 16.81
C HIS A 679 29.53 -12.79 17.92
N PRO A 680 30.38 -11.77 17.67
CA PRO A 680 30.72 -10.77 18.69
C PRO A 680 29.54 -9.96 19.25
N ARG A 681 28.45 -9.85 18.47
CA ARG A 681 27.23 -9.13 18.89
C ARG A 681 26.00 -10.06 18.91
N LEU A 682 26.20 -11.36 19.02
CA LEU A 682 25.16 -12.37 18.98
C LEU A 682 24.05 -12.13 20.00
N ALA A 683 24.42 -11.85 21.24
CA ALA A 683 23.45 -11.62 22.32
C ALA A 683 22.53 -10.41 22.00
N ASP A 684 23.10 -9.36 21.44
CA ASP A 684 22.33 -8.15 21.04
C ASP A 684 21.38 -8.45 19.90
N PHE A 685 21.82 -9.15 18.87
CA PHE A 685 20.97 -9.56 17.75
C PHE A 685 19.80 -10.44 18.18
N LEU A 686 20.07 -11.42 19.04
CA LEU A 686 19.04 -12.33 19.56
C LEU A 686 18.03 -11.60 20.44
N SER A 687 18.49 -10.69 21.28
CA SER A 687 17.63 -9.87 22.14
C SER A 687 16.69 -8.98 21.32
N VAL A 688 17.23 -8.28 20.35
CA VAL A 688 16.43 -7.39 19.49
C VAL A 688 15.44 -8.19 18.63
N ALA A 689 15.85 -9.33 18.10
CA ALA A 689 14.98 -10.20 17.32
C ALA A 689 13.84 -10.77 18.18
N ALA A 690 14.11 -11.19 19.40
CA ALA A 690 13.10 -11.71 20.33
C ALA A 690 12.04 -10.65 20.68
N GLU A 691 12.43 -9.38 20.81
CA GLU A 691 11.51 -8.26 21.06
C GLU A 691 10.46 -8.08 19.98
N GLN A 692 10.72 -8.52 18.72
CA GLN A 692 9.79 -8.40 17.62
C GLN A 692 8.67 -9.46 17.64
N LEU A 693 8.75 -10.43 18.53
CA LEU A 693 7.85 -11.59 18.56
C LEU A 693 6.72 -11.48 19.60
N ASN A 694 6.74 -10.48 20.48
CA ASN A 694 5.65 -10.31 21.45
C ASN A 694 4.33 -9.92 20.74
N ALA A 695 3.20 -10.14 21.39
CA ALA A 695 1.87 -9.96 20.80
C ALA A 695 1.64 -8.54 20.24
N ALA A 696 2.13 -7.51 20.94
CA ALA A 696 2.02 -6.12 20.51
C ALA A 696 2.84 -5.85 19.25
N ALA A 697 4.09 -6.32 19.21
CA ALA A 697 4.98 -6.17 18.06
C ALA A 697 4.46 -6.92 16.82
N VAL A 698 3.92 -8.12 16.99
CA VAL A 698 3.31 -8.90 15.91
C VAL A 698 2.11 -8.16 15.32
N LYS A 699 1.27 -7.58 16.17
CA LYS A 699 0.10 -6.81 15.72
C LYS A 699 0.51 -5.56 14.95
N GLU A 700 1.57 -4.88 15.39
CA GLU A 700 2.07 -3.65 14.78
C GLU A 700 2.76 -3.93 13.43
N ALA A 701 3.61 -4.95 13.36
CA ALA A 701 4.45 -5.23 12.20
C ALA A 701 4.67 -6.74 11.99
N VAL A 702 3.72 -7.38 11.35
CA VAL A 702 3.72 -8.85 11.10
C VAL A 702 4.94 -9.28 10.28
N SER A 703 5.30 -8.53 9.24
CA SER A 703 6.43 -8.87 8.35
C SER A 703 7.77 -8.80 9.07
N VAL A 704 7.94 -7.86 10.01
CA VAL A 704 9.14 -7.77 10.85
C VAL A 704 9.23 -9.00 11.77
N ALA A 705 8.12 -9.35 12.42
CA ALA A 705 8.06 -10.53 13.27
C ALA A 705 8.39 -11.81 12.52
N ASN A 706 7.86 -11.96 11.30
CA ASN A 706 8.15 -13.08 10.41
C ASN A 706 9.65 -13.22 10.13
N ASN A 707 10.30 -12.15 9.73
CA ASN A 707 11.73 -12.17 9.39
C ASN A 707 12.62 -12.34 10.63
N ALA A 708 12.25 -11.72 11.75
CA ALA A 708 12.97 -11.90 13.01
C ALA A 708 12.88 -13.36 13.50
N CYS A 709 11.71 -13.96 13.42
CA CYS A 709 11.51 -15.38 13.76
C CYS A 709 12.40 -16.29 12.90
N TRP A 710 12.39 -16.08 11.59
CA TRP A 710 13.23 -16.86 10.68
C TRP A 710 14.71 -16.67 10.99
N ALA A 711 15.16 -15.43 11.24
CA ALA A 711 16.55 -15.12 11.58
C ALA A 711 17.00 -15.82 12.87
N ILE A 712 16.15 -15.87 13.89
CA ILE A 712 16.45 -16.61 15.15
C ILE A 712 16.67 -18.09 14.83
N GLY A 713 15.83 -18.67 14.01
CA GLY A 713 15.95 -20.07 13.60
C GLY A 713 17.26 -20.35 12.85
N GLU A 714 17.65 -19.48 11.92
CA GLU A 714 18.90 -19.60 11.17
C GLU A 714 20.11 -19.44 12.09
N LEU A 715 20.08 -18.50 13.03
CA LEU A 715 21.14 -18.35 14.03
C LEU A 715 21.24 -19.58 14.94
N ALA A 716 20.13 -20.13 15.38
CA ALA A 716 20.10 -21.30 16.26
C ALA A 716 20.85 -22.48 15.66
N VAL A 717 20.63 -22.76 14.39
CA VAL A 717 21.30 -23.86 13.68
C VAL A 717 22.82 -23.66 13.63
N GLN A 718 23.30 -22.43 13.58
CA GLN A 718 24.71 -22.11 13.47
C GLN A 718 25.45 -22.01 14.81
N VAL A 719 24.80 -21.43 15.82
CA VAL A 719 25.46 -21.15 17.12
C VAL A 719 25.19 -22.22 18.16
N HIS A 720 24.30 -23.14 17.91
CA HIS A 720 23.95 -24.27 18.79
C HIS A 720 23.60 -23.83 20.21
N GLN A 721 24.32 -24.31 21.22
CA GLN A 721 24.01 -24.06 22.63
C GLN A 721 24.06 -22.57 23.04
N GLU A 722 24.70 -21.72 22.26
CA GLU A 722 24.82 -20.29 22.58
C GLU A 722 23.46 -19.56 22.44
N ILE A 723 22.46 -20.16 21.80
CA ILE A 723 21.10 -19.60 21.72
C ILE A 723 20.30 -19.80 23.02
N ALA A 724 20.75 -20.65 23.92
CA ALA A 724 20.03 -21.06 25.14
C ALA A 724 19.45 -19.88 25.95
N PRO A 725 20.14 -18.74 26.14
CA PRO A 725 19.60 -17.63 26.94
C PRO A 725 18.28 -17.05 26.46
N VAL A 726 17.95 -17.15 25.17
CA VAL A 726 16.74 -16.57 24.56
C VAL A 726 15.66 -17.62 24.27
N VAL A 727 15.97 -18.91 24.39
CA VAL A 727 15.06 -19.99 23.96
C VAL A 727 13.71 -19.90 24.65
N LEU A 728 13.67 -19.80 25.98
CA LEU A 728 12.41 -19.76 26.72
C LEU A 728 11.59 -18.49 26.41
N ALA A 729 12.24 -17.35 26.26
CA ALA A 729 11.58 -16.11 25.87
C ALA A 729 10.95 -16.22 24.47
N VAL A 730 11.67 -16.79 23.51
CA VAL A 730 11.19 -17.00 22.14
C VAL A 730 10.01 -17.98 22.14
N ILE A 731 10.10 -19.10 22.82
CA ILE A 731 9.01 -20.07 22.92
C ILE A 731 7.75 -19.43 23.50
N SER A 732 7.88 -18.64 24.54
CA SER A 732 6.73 -17.96 25.17
C SER A 732 5.99 -17.02 24.20
N CYS A 733 6.66 -16.53 23.18
CA CYS A 733 6.08 -15.72 22.09
C CYS A 733 5.51 -16.57 20.94
N LEU A 734 6.22 -17.62 20.54
CA LEU A 734 5.83 -18.46 19.39
C LEU A 734 4.63 -19.37 19.69
N VAL A 735 4.52 -19.89 20.90
CA VAL A 735 3.41 -20.78 21.29
C VAL A 735 2.04 -20.08 21.12
N PRO A 736 1.82 -18.84 21.63
CA PRO A 736 0.57 -18.13 21.39
C PRO A 736 0.26 -17.89 19.91
N ILE A 737 1.27 -17.65 19.08
CA ILE A 737 1.11 -17.47 17.63
C ILE A 737 0.55 -18.79 17.01
N LEU A 738 1.10 -19.93 17.38
CA LEU A 738 0.65 -21.24 16.89
C LEU A 738 -0.73 -21.65 17.41
N GLN A 739 -1.12 -21.21 18.59
CA GLN A 739 -2.41 -21.51 19.22
C GLN A 739 -3.55 -20.64 18.72
N ASN A 740 -3.27 -19.41 18.28
CA ASN A 740 -4.26 -18.45 17.78
C ASN A 740 -3.98 -18.12 16.32
N THR A 741 -4.47 -18.98 15.42
CA THR A 741 -4.18 -18.89 13.98
C THR A 741 -5.14 -18.00 13.20
N GLU A 742 -6.24 -17.56 13.80
CA GLU A 742 -7.23 -16.71 13.12
C GLU A 742 -6.64 -15.34 12.76
N GLY A 743 -6.71 -15.01 11.48
CA GLY A 743 -6.27 -13.70 10.97
C GLY A 743 -4.76 -13.49 10.91
N LEU A 744 -3.93 -14.49 11.22
CA LEU A 744 -2.48 -14.39 11.15
C LEU A 744 -1.94 -14.75 9.76
N ASN A 745 -0.81 -14.13 9.43
CA ASN A 745 -0.08 -14.40 8.19
C ASN A 745 0.42 -15.85 8.15
N LYS A 746 0.15 -16.53 7.05
CA LYS A 746 0.56 -17.93 6.83
C LYS A 746 2.06 -18.13 6.98
N SER A 747 2.87 -17.21 6.43
CA SER A 747 4.33 -17.27 6.51
C SER A 747 4.83 -17.19 7.95
N LEU A 748 4.22 -16.34 8.79
CA LEU A 748 4.55 -16.24 10.20
C LEU A 748 4.26 -17.55 10.95
N LEU A 749 3.14 -18.21 10.66
CA LEU A 749 2.80 -19.49 11.26
C LEU A 749 3.81 -20.57 10.87
N GLU A 750 4.15 -20.67 9.60
CA GLU A 750 5.14 -21.64 9.09
C GLU A 750 6.52 -21.40 9.70
N ASN A 751 7.00 -20.15 9.69
CA ASN A 751 8.29 -19.81 10.28
C ASN A 751 8.31 -20.00 11.80
N SER A 752 7.20 -19.76 12.48
CA SER A 752 7.09 -20.03 13.92
C SER A 752 7.25 -21.53 14.23
N ALA A 753 6.61 -22.39 13.46
CA ALA A 753 6.72 -23.84 13.62
C ALA A 753 8.14 -24.34 13.28
N ILE A 754 8.75 -23.84 12.24
CA ILE A 754 10.10 -24.21 11.82
C ILE A 754 11.14 -23.75 12.87
N THR A 755 11.04 -22.51 13.33
CA THR A 755 11.96 -21.97 14.34
C THR A 755 11.82 -22.69 15.67
N LEU A 756 10.60 -23.01 16.07
CA LEU A 756 10.37 -23.83 17.27
C LEU A 756 11.09 -25.17 17.15
N GLY A 757 11.01 -25.80 15.98
CA GLY A 757 11.69 -27.05 15.66
C GLY A 757 13.21 -26.93 15.69
N ARG A 758 13.77 -25.86 15.15
CA ARG A 758 15.22 -25.60 15.17
C ARG A 758 15.73 -25.38 16.60
N LEU A 759 14.97 -24.64 17.41
CA LEU A 759 15.28 -24.44 18.81
C LEU A 759 15.21 -25.76 19.59
N ALA A 760 14.21 -26.60 19.30
CA ALA A 760 14.05 -27.93 19.90
C ALA A 760 15.22 -28.86 19.52
N TRP A 761 15.70 -28.77 18.31
CA TRP A 761 16.85 -29.55 17.84
C TRP A 761 18.15 -29.16 18.56
N VAL A 762 18.35 -27.88 18.78
CA VAL A 762 19.59 -27.34 19.39
C VAL A 762 19.58 -27.41 20.90
N CYS A 763 18.42 -27.10 21.54
CA CYS A 763 18.26 -27.07 23.00
C CYS A 763 17.06 -27.92 23.46
N PRO A 764 17.03 -29.24 23.21
CA PRO A 764 15.90 -30.09 23.56
C PRO A 764 15.62 -30.12 25.08
N GLU A 765 16.65 -30.02 25.91
CA GLU A 765 16.52 -30.07 27.38
C GLU A 765 15.69 -28.89 27.93
N LEU A 766 15.79 -27.70 27.31
CA LEU A 766 15.05 -26.52 27.73
C LEU A 766 13.58 -26.57 27.32
N MET A 767 13.28 -27.24 26.21
CA MET A 767 11.95 -27.27 25.61
C MET A 767 11.13 -28.49 26.00
N ALA A 768 11.75 -29.63 26.21
CA ALA A 768 11.05 -30.88 26.50
C ALA A 768 10.09 -30.82 27.69
N PRO A 769 10.42 -30.17 28.81
CA PRO A 769 9.48 -30.03 29.95
C PRO A 769 8.19 -29.29 29.59
N HIS A 770 8.16 -28.47 28.55
CA HIS A 770 7.04 -27.63 28.14
C HIS A 770 6.27 -28.18 26.95
N VAL A 771 6.65 -29.32 26.41
CA VAL A 771 6.10 -29.85 25.15
C VAL A 771 4.59 -30.07 25.18
N GLU A 772 4.01 -30.44 26.33
CA GLU A 772 2.57 -30.64 26.49
C GLU A 772 1.74 -29.41 26.12
N HIS A 773 2.28 -28.21 26.33
CA HIS A 773 1.57 -26.96 26.11
C HIS A 773 1.45 -26.58 24.64
N PHE A 774 2.33 -27.07 23.75
CA PHE A 774 2.37 -26.65 22.37
C PHE A 774 2.39 -27.78 21.34
N ILE A 775 2.48 -29.04 21.74
CA ILE A 775 2.66 -30.15 20.79
C ILE A 775 1.51 -30.25 19.79
N GLN A 776 0.28 -30.06 20.20
CA GLN A 776 -0.89 -30.14 19.32
C GLN A 776 -0.87 -29.05 18.24
N SER A 777 -0.71 -27.79 18.67
CA SER A 777 -0.65 -26.63 17.77
C SER A 777 0.55 -26.71 16.82
N TRP A 778 1.69 -27.12 17.35
CA TRP A 778 2.90 -27.27 16.57
C TRP A 778 2.78 -28.34 15.50
N CYS A 779 2.32 -29.53 15.84
CA CYS A 779 2.11 -30.62 14.90
C CYS A 779 1.06 -30.28 13.84
N THR A 780 0.00 -29.56 14.21
CA THR A 780 -1.03 -29.10 13.27
C THR A 780 -0.41 -28.17 12.20
N THR A 781 0.41 -27.23 12.60
CA THR A 781 1.11 -26.32 11.67
C THR A 781 2.15 -27.08 10.83
N LEU A 782 2.93 -27.97 11.44
CA LEU A 782 3.93 -28.77 10.71
C LEU A 782 3.29 -29.64 9.61
N SER A 783 2.05 -30.08 9.80
CA SER A 783 1.34 -30.92 8.84
C SER A 783 0.98 -30.20 7.52
N ILE A 784 0.97 -28.88 7.50
CA ILE A 784 0.63 -28.05 6.33
C ILE A 784 1.86 -27.40 5.67
N ILE A 785 3.05 -27.60 6.20
CA ILE A 785 4.30 -27.05 5.67
C ILE A 785 4.77 -27.86 4.45
N ARG A 786 5.31 -27.16 3.46
CA ARG A 786 5.91 -27.77 2.27
C ARG A 786 7.14 -28.61 2.62
N ASP A 787 7.29 -29.75 1.97
CA ASP A 787 8.44 -30.63 2.11
C ASP A 787 9.72 -29.96 1.57
N ASP A 788 10.62 -29.58 2.48
CA ASP A 788 11.90 -28.95 2.17
C ASP A 788 12.92 -29.20 3.31
N TYR A 789 14.11 -28.62 3.20
CA TYR A 789 15.15 -28.75 4.23
C TYR A 789 14.75 -28.07 5.56
N GLU A 790 13.95 -27.03 5.51
CA GLU A 790 13.47 -26.34 6.72
C GLU A 790 12.50 -27.23 7.51
N LYS A 791 11.63 -27.93 6.82
CA LYS A 791 10.75 -28.94 7.42
C LYS A 791 11.55 -30.08 8.03
N GLU A 792 12.63 -30.52 7.35
CA GLU A 792 13.54 -31.54 7.90
C GLU A 792 14.14 -31.09 9.23
N ASP A 793 14.62 -29.85 9.32
CA ASP A 793 15.19 -29.29 10.56
C ASP A 793 14.14 -29.28 11.69
N ALA A 794 12.92 -28.86 11.37
CA ALA A 794 11.80 -28.85 12.32
C ALA A 794 11.46 -30.26 12.84
N PHE A 795 11.46 -31.26 11.98
CA PHE A 795 11.19 -32.64 12.37
C PHE A 795 12.36 -33.27 13.15
N ARG A 796 13.62 -32.88 12.89
CA ARG A 796 14.74 -33.28 13.76
C ARG A 796 14.53 -32.75 15.18
N GLY A 797 14.06 -31.52 15.34
CA GLY A 797 13.69 -30.93 16.61
C GLY A 797 12.52 -31.67 17.27
N LEU A 798 11.51 -32.00 16.48
CA LEU A 798 10.36 -32.77 16.95
C LEU A 798 10.77 -34.15 17.51
N CYS A 799 11.61 -34.86 16.81
CA CYS A 799 12.15 -36.14 17.28
C CYS A 799 12.97 -35.99 18.56
N ALA A 800 13.82 -34.99 18.63
CA ALA A 800 14.65 -34.72 19.81
C ALA A 800 13.81 -34.40 21.05
N ILE A 801 12.78 -33.59 20.91
CA ILE A 801 11.90 -33.20 22.03
C ILE A 801 11.03 -34.37 22.50
N VAL A 802 10.57 -35.20 21.57
CA VAL A 802 9.77 -36.40 21.90
C VAL A 802 10.64 -37.38 22.69
N ARG A 803 11.89 -37.59 22.30
CA ARG A 803 12.84 -38.45 23.05
C ARG A 803 13.08 -37.90 24.47
N GLY A 804 13.15 -36.58 24.60
CA GLY A 804 13.38 -35.91 25.88
C GLY A 804 12.17 -35.99 26.84
N ASN A 805 10.96 -36.09 26.30
CA ASN A 805 9.72 -36.18 27.09
C ASN A 805 8.64 -36.98 26.36
N PRO A 806 8.81 -38.33 26.24
CA PRO A 806 7.81 -39.16 25.55
C PRO A 806 6.43 -39.11 26.19
N SER A 807 6.35 -39.07 27.54
CA SER A 807 5.09 -39.05 28.26
C SER A 807 4.29 -37.74 28.05
N GLY A 808 4.94 -36.65 27.77
CA GLY A 808 4.30 -35.36 27.45
C GLY A 808 3.61 -35.34 26.10
N VAL A 809 3.94 -36.24 25.20
CA VAL A 809 3.41 -36.31 23.82
C VAL A 809 2.38 -37.44 23.67
N VAL A 810 2.35 -38.39 24.56
CA VAL A 810 1.51 -39.62 24.42
C VAL A 810 0.02 -39.30 24.25
N SER A 811 -0.49 -38.30 24.96
CA SER A 811 -1.89 -37.87 24.84
C SER A 811 -2.20 -37.19 23.50
N SER A 812 -1.18 -36.72 22.79
CA SER A 812 -1.26 -36.01 21.51
C SER A 812 -0.66 -36.85 20.35
N LEU A 813 -0.58 -38.17 20.53
CA LEU A 813 0.04 -39.07 19.56
C LEU A 813 -0.62 -39.00 18.17
N ALA A 814 -1.95 -38.76 18.12
CA ALA A 814 -2.69 -38.59 16.89
C ALA A 814 -2.19 -37.40 16.06
N TYR A 815 -1.88 -36.29 16.72
CA TYR A 815 -1.33 -35.09 16.08
C TYR A 815 0.08 -35.34 15.54
N LEU A 816 0.92 -36.01 16.32
CA LEU A 816 2.27 -36.41 15.89
C LEU A 816 2.22 -37.32 14.65
N CYS A 817 1.37 -38.31 14.64
CA CYS A 817 1.21 -39.20 13.51
C CYS A 817 0.69 -38.52 12.25
N LYS A 818 -0.22 -37.57 12.42
CA LYS A 818 -0.73 -36.76 11.32
C LYS A 818 0.37 -35.84 10.72
N ALA A 819 1.22 -35.24 11.57
CA ALA A 819 2.35 -34.45 11.12
C ALA A 819 3.35 -35.33 10.34
N VAL A 820 3.70 -36.48 10.83
CA VAL A 820 4.58 -37.44 10.14
C VAL A 820 3.98 -37.89 8.81
N ALA A 821 2.69 -38.17 8.77
CA ALA A 821 1.99 -38.60 7.56
C ALA A 821 1.87 -37.49 6.51
N SER A 822 2.07 -36.21 6.87
CA SER A 822 2.04 -35.10 5.94
C SER A 822 3.20 -35.11 4.93
N TRP A 823 4.29 -35.82 5.21
CA TRP A 823 5.42 -35.94 4.29
C TRP A 823 5.04 -36.72 3.04
N HIS A 824 5.31 -36.15 1.87
CA HIS A 824 5.23 -36.90 0.61
C HIS A 824 6.48 -37.77 0.42
N GLU A 825 7.64 -37.16 0.57
CA GLU A 825 8.93 -37.83 0.43
C GLU A 825 9.95 -37.24 1.44
N ILE A 826 10.59 -38.10 2.21
CA ILE A 826 11.70 -37.73 3.11
C ILE A 826 13.01 -38.12 2.41
N ARG A 827 13.80 -37.13 2.01
CA ARG A 827 15.06 -37.32 1.31
C ARG A 827 16.19 -37.76 2.24
N SER A 828 16.16 -37.29 3.51
CA SER A 828 17.16 -37.62 4.50
C SER A 828 16.88 -39.00 5.12
N GLN A 829 17.79 -39.94 4.88
CA GLN A 829 17.67 -41.30 5.47
C GLN A 829 17.81 -41.22 7.00
N ASP A 830 18.66 -40.34 7.52
CA ASP A 830 18.85 -40.16 8.95
C ASP A 830 17.55 -39.70 9.62
N LEU A 831 16.85 -38.72 9.04
CA LEU A 831 15.57 -38.25 9.55
C LEU A 831 14.51 -39.35 9.49
N HIS A 832 14.46 -40.09 8.39
CA HIS A 832 13.55 -41.24 8.25
C HIS A 832 13.78 -42.28 9.38
N ASN A 833 15.04 -42.59 9.67
CA ASN A 833 15.40 -43.52 10.75
C ASN A 833 15.01 -42.96 12.13
N GLU A 834 15.21 -41.68 12.38
CA GLU A 834 14.80 -41.05 13.64
C GLU A 834 13.29 -41.08 13.85
N ILE A 835 12.52 -40.80 12.83
CA ILE A 835 11.04 -40.86 12.86
C ILE A 835 10.58 -42.32 13.11
N SER A 836 11.21 -43.27 12.42
CA SER A 836 10.92 -44.68 12.63
C SER A 836 11.17 -45.11 14.07
N GLN A 837 12.28 -44.72 14.67
CA GLN A 837 12.61 -45.00 16.08
C GLN A 837 11.58 -44.42 17.03
N VAL A 838 11.15 -43.17 16.81
CA VAL A 838 10.13 -42.49 17.64
C VAL A 838 8.81 -43.22 17.58
N LEU A 839 8.32 -43.54 16.38
CA LEU A 839 7.03 -44.25 16.19
C LEU A 839 7.08 -45.69 16.76
N ASN A 840 8.15 -46.42 16.53
CA ASN A 840 8.34 -47.75 17.09
C ASN A 840 8.47 -47.75 18.61
N GLY A 841 9.10 -46.71 19.17
CA GLY A 841 9.13 -46.50 20.61
C GLY A 841 7.75 -46.36 21.23
N TYR A 842 6.86 -45.61 20.62
CA TYR A 842 5.45 -45.51 21.05
C TYR A 842 4.67 -46.80 20.87
N LYS A 843 4.93 -47.54 19.77
CA LYS A 843 4.31 -48.85 19.52
C LYS A 843 4.66 -49.84 20.62
N GLN A 844 5.95 -49.89 21.04
CA GLN A 844 6.40 -50.73 22.15
C GLN A 844 5.81 -50.30 23.47
N MET A 845 5.75 -48.99 23.74
CA MET A 845 5.23 -48.41 24.97
C MET A 845 3.75 -48.73 25.17
N LEU A 846 2.94 -48.66 24.11
CA LEU A 846 1.51 -48.92 24.15
C LEU A 846 1.17 -50.44 24.09
N GLY A 847 2.04 -51.22 23.48
CA GLY A 847 1.76 -52.62 23.17
C GLY A 847 0.97 -52.80 21.86
N ASP A 848 1.07 -53.98 21.24
CA ASP A 848 0.50 -54.27 19.93
C ASP A 848 -1.01 -54.07 19.86
N GLY A 849 -1.77 -54.48 20.89
CA GLY A 849 -3.21 -54.37 20.92
C GLY A 849 -3.70 -52.90 20.99
N ALA A 850 -3.11 -52.13 21.89
CA ALA A 850 -3.41 -50.70 22.04
C ALA A 850 -2.97 -49.88 20.82
N TRP A 851 -1.84 -50.24 20.21
CA TRP A 851 -1.35 -49.61 18.99
C TRP A 851 -2.30 -49.83 17.80
N LYS A 852 -2.77 -51.05 17.60
CA LYS A 852 -3.75 -51.37 16.55
C LYS A 852 -5.06 -50.61 16.72
N GLN A 853 -5.53 -50.52 17.96
CA GLN A 853 -6.73 -49.74 18.27
C GLN A 853 -6.53 -48.25 18.00
N PHE A 854 -5.38 -47.73 18.36
CA PHE A 854 -5.01 -46.33 18.07
C PHE A 854 -4.96 -46.07 16.56
N MET A 855 -4.30 -46.93 15.79
CA MET A 855 -4.17 -46.79 14.34
C MET A 855 -5.54 -46.87 13.63
N SER A 856 -6.51 -47.60 14.19
CA SER A 856 -7.87 -47.64 13.65
C SER A 856 -8.63 -46.32 13.77
N THR A 857 -8.20 -45.42 14.65
CA THR A 857 -8.78 -44.06 14.81
C THR A 857 -8.24 -43.05 13.83
N LEU A 858 -7.15 -43.36 13.12
CA LEU A 858 -6.52 -42.48 12.15
C LEU A 858 -7.15 -42.61 10.76
N ASP A 859 -7.01 -41.56 9.93
CA ASP A 859 -7.37 -41.59 8.53
C ASP A 859 -6.64 -42.73 7.82
N PRO A 860 -7.32 -43.55 6.98
CA PRO A 860 -6.69 -44.62 6.22
C PRO A 860 -5.49 -44.21 5.37
N GLN A 861 -5.50 -43.01 4.77
CA GLN A 861 -4.34 -42.48 4.04
C GLN A 861 -3.14 -42.22 4.94
N ALA A 862 -3.39 -41.67 6.14
CA ALA A 862 -2.35 -41.45 7.14
C ALA A 862 -1.72 -42.80 7.57
N VAL A 863 -2.52 -43.81 7.82
CA VAL A 863 -2.05 -45.14 8.19
C VAL A 863 -1.19 -45.77 7.08
N GLN A 864 -1.58 -45.62 5.83
CA GLN A 864 -0.81 -46.07 4.68
C GLN A 864 0.54 -45.39 4.60
N ARG A 865 0.57 -44.08 4.80
CA ARG A 865 1.85 -43.30 4.79
C ARG A 865 2.75 -43.66 5.96
N LEU A 866 2.20 -43.94 7.14
CA LEU A 866 2.95 -44.35 8.32
C LEU A 866 3.58 -45.75 8.17
N SER A 867 3.02 -46.61 7.32
CA SER A 867 3.54 -47.99 7.08
C SER A 867 4.99 -47.99 6.57
N ARG A 868 5.43 -46.94 5.88
CA ARG A 868 6.81 -46.80 5.39
C ARG A 868 7.84 -46.70 6.53
N PHE A 869 7.43 -46.37 7.75
CA PHE A 869 8.29 -46.32 8.93
C PHE A 869 8.30 -47.62 9.74
N GLY A 870 7.67 -48.69 9.25
CA GLY A 870 7.63 -50.00 9.89
C GLY A 870 6.62 -50.13 11.06
N VAL A 871 5.58 -49.30 11.07
CA VAL A 871 4.57 -49.28 12.13
C VAL A 871 3.17 -49.61 11.63
#